data_27c7b7d1bdbdaf8dd4e382235faee005
#
_entry.id   27c7b7d1bdbdaf8dd4e382235faee005
#
_cell.length_a   1.000
_cell.length_b   1.000
_cell.length_c   1.000
_cell.angle_alpha   90.00
_cell.angle_beta   90.00
_cell.angle_gamma   90.00
#
_symmetry.space_group_name_H-M   'P 1'
#
loop_
_entity.id
_entity.type
_entity.pdbx_description
1 polymer ?
#
loop_
_entity_poly.entity_id
_entity_poly.type
_entity_poly.pdbx_seq_one_letter_code
_entity_poly.pdbx_strand_id
1 'polypeptide(L)'
;MRNLLLASLLVLSVSVHAQELGYYLPKNVSYNAAIPTPSSVIGHEVGEWHVTHDRLVNYMKAVDAASDRVTLQQLGTTYEGRPQLALVITSSKNHQNLEQIRQQHLQLTNTDKSGSLNVNDMPVVVWIGHSIHGNESSGSNASLLTTYYLAAAQGPEVDALLDKTVILLDPSFNPDGLNRFASWANMHKSQTLVADPQAREFNEVWPGGRFNHYWFDLNRDWLPAQHRESQNRLQLFHNWKPNILTDHHEMGSNASFFFQPGVPSRVNPNTPSKNQELTVAIGNFHAKFFDSIGSLYFTKEGYDDFYYGKGSTYPDINGAVGILFEQASSRGHAQETENGLLTFAFTIRNQFTAALSTLAAAKSLRVEMLKYQRDFYKEVEKEAAAYPIKAFVVGDQFDKTRTNTFIQMLLRHEVDIFNLKQDITADGKQFKAGQAFVIPATQKQFKIIKTVFEKTFEYKDSLFYDVTAWTMSLAFGMPTGEIKTGYDQLMGAKVINAVPLSMPVMNLTPNAAAYAFCWDDYNAPKVLYRLQLKGIKAKVATQKFKMMVNGKEEFFEYGTIIIPSATQTIKGKELAGLIGTAAAGTNVEVFALSTGLAGGGIDLGSASFNNVKQPKVMMFGGTGTNATDVGEIWHMIDIRYNIPVSIVDVDRFNSINADKYNVIIMPSGSYNNLNKPAQDKLKEWIGAGGTLVATEDAAKWLSTNGFTKVIFKNTEEKRDSTLQLPYYLRSDEMRAKDMAGSLFEAKLDLTHPLAYGYRNPSVSIFKSNTLFMDQNNNPYDSPVMYTENPLQSGYLYRGYKDVVKKTAAINIDGVGRGKVISMVDNLNFRAFWLGTSKMFMNAVFFGDIIRL
;
A
#
# COMPACT_ATOMS: atom_id res chain seq x y z
N MET A 1 -3.29 76.92 -12.43
CA MET A 1 -2.99 75.91 -13.45
C MET A 1 -2.54 74.66 -12.73
N ARG A 2 -3.41 73.67 -12.67
CA ARG A 2 -3.24 72.47 -11.85
C ARG A 2 -3.24 71.30 -12.81
N ASN A 3 -2.10 70.66 -13.06
CA ASN A 3 -1.94 69.52 -13.95
C ASN A 3 -2.55 68.27 -13.23
N LEU A 4 -3.62 67.74 -13.77
CA LEU A 4 -4.09 66.41 -13.49
C LEU A 4 -3.24 65.43 -14.30
N LEU A 5 -2.43 64.61 -13.62
CA LEU A 5 -1.88 63.38 -14.17
C LEU A 5 -2.93 62.31 -14.01
N LEU A 6 -3.52 61.87 -15.10
CA LEU A 6 -4.28 60.60 -15.17
C LEU A 6 -3.24 59.46 -15.30
N ALA A 7 -3.07 58.70 -14.24
CA ALA A 7 -2.39 57.42 -14.31
C ALA A 7 -3.39 56.36 -14.81
N SER A 8 -3.29 55.99 -16.09
CA SER A 8 -4.03 54.83 -16.66
C SER A 8 -3.40 53.55 -16.13
N LEU A 9 -4.01 52.95 -15.12
CA LEU A 9 -3.73 51.56 -14.81
C LEU A 9 -4.26 50.69 -15.99
N LEU A 10 -3.34 50.23 -16.83
CA LEU A 10 -3.59 49.10 -17.74
C LEU A 10 -3.71 47.84 -16.88
N VAL A 11 -4.92 47.48 -16.52
CA VAL A 11 -5.22 46.13 -16.07
C VAL A 11 -5.08 45.18 -17.28
N LEU A 12 -3.92 44.60 -17.45
CA LEU A 12 -3.74 43.48 -18.36
C LEU A 12 -4.61 42.33 -17.83
N SER A 13 -5.83 42.22 -18.28
CA SER A 13 -6.60 40.98 -18.15
C SER A 13 -5.92 39.94 -19.03
N VAL A 14 -5.10 39.08 -18.41
CA VAL A 14 -4.58 37.91 -19.08
C VAL A 14 -5.76 36.96 -19.27
N SER A 15 -6.37 37.01 -20.43
CA SER A 15 -7.34 36.00 -20.86
C SER A 15 -6.55 34.71 -21.12
N VAL A 16 -6.47 33.81 -20.13
CA VAL A 16 -5.93 32.47 -20.33
C VAL A 16 -7.00 31.72 -21.13
N HIS A 17 -6.84 31.74 -22.46
CA HIS A 17 -7.65 30.88 -23.34
C HIS A 17 -7.10 29.46 -23.26
N ALA A 18 -7.95 28.44 -23.41
CA ALA A 18 -7.52 27.06 -23.62
C ALA A 18 -6.52 27.02 -24.77
N GLN A 19 -5.42 26.29 -24.56
CA GLN A 19 -4.34 26.22 -25.55
C GLN A 19 -4.75 25.24 -26.65
N GLU A 20 -4.64 25.67 -27.91
CA GLU A 20 -4.85 24.80 -29.05
C GLU A 20 -3.79 23.68 -29.09
N LEU A 21 -4.08 22.57 -29.76
CA LEU A 21 -3.15 21.44 -29.93
C LEU A 21 -1.77 21.87 -30.42
N GLY A 22 -1.68 22.94 -31.23
CA GLY A 22 -0.43 23.51 -31.74
C GLY A 22 0.51 24.05 -30.65
N TYR A 23 0.04 24.27 -29.42
CA TYR A 23 0.88 24.61 -28.27
C TYR A 23 1.69 23.42 -27.76
N TYR A 24 1.11 22.24 -27.85
CA TYR A 24 1.70 21.02 -27.30
C TYR A 24 2.47 20.22 -28.33
N LEU A 25 1.91 20.06 -29.51
CA LEU A 25 2.39 19.11 -30.53
C LEU A 25 3.59 19.64 -31.31
N PRO A 26 4.51 18.75 -31.74
CA PRO A 26 5.59 19.11 -32.65
C PRO A 26 5.09 19.72 -33.97
N LYS A 27 5.61 20.92 -34.32
CA LYS A 27 5.12 21.72 -35.45
C LYS A 27 5.48 21.16 -36.83
N ASN A 28 6.56 20.38 -36.91
CA ASN A 28 7.10 19.88 -38.19
C ASN A 28 6.65 18.42 -38.48
N VAL A 29 5.50 18.03 -37.96
CA VAL A 29 4.92 16.70 -38.12
C VAL A 29 3.52 16.84 -38.71
N SER A 30 3.19 16.01 -39.69
CA SER A 30 1.83 15.91 -40.24
C SER A 30 1.03 14.89 -39.38
N TYR A 31 -0.27 15.09 -39.28
CA TYR A 31 -1.16 14.25 -38.49
C TYR A 31 -2.27 13.66 -39.36
N ASN A 32 -2.57 12.38 -39.20
CA ASN A 32 -3.64 11.70 -39.90
C ASN A 32 -4.99 12.22 -39.40
N ALA A 33 -5.74 12.88 -40.27
CA ALA A 33 -7.05 13.47 -39.97
C ALA A 33 -8.13 12.43 -39.64
N ALA A 34 -7.93 11.16 -39.92
CA ALA A 34 -8.87 10.09 -39.55
C ALA A 34 -8.81 9.74 -38.05
N ILE A 35 -7.74 10.12 -37.36
CA ILE A 35 -7.60 9.91 -35.92
C ILE A 35 -8.29 11.06 -35.16
N PRO A 36 -9.24 10.78 -34.27
CA PRO A 36 -9.94 11.84 -33.55
C PRO A 36 -9.01 12.63 -32.63
N THR A 37 -9.10 13.97 -32.72
CA THR A 37 -8.38 14.83 -31.76
C THR A 37 -8.98 14.68 -30.35
N PRO A 38 -8.20 14.91 -29.29
CA PRO A 38 -8.75 14.86 -27.94
C PRO A 38 -10.02 15.67 -27.75
N SER A 39 -9.99 16.95 -28.18
CA SER A 39 -11.15 17.86 -28.01
C SER A 39 -12.40 17.40 -28.72
N SER A 40 -12.27 16.73 -29.86
CA SER A 40 -13.43 16.21 -30.61
C SER A 40 -14.22 15.11 -29.86
N VAL A 41 -13.58 14.43 -28.90
CA VAL A 41 -14.17 13.33 -28.12
C VAL A 41 -14.50 13.77 -26.69
N ILE A 42 -13.58 14.47 -26.02
CA ILE A 42 -13.80 14.88 -24.62
C ILE A 42 -14.68 16.13 -24.49
N GLY A 43 -14.88 16.89 -25.59
CA GLY A 43 -15.79 18.03 -25.65
C GLY A 43 -15.21 19.37 -25.14
N HIS A 44 -13.89 19.46 -24.94
CA HIS A 44 -13.17 20.67 -24.57
C HIS A 44 -11.69 20.56 -24.98
N GLU A 45 -10.97 21.67 -25.04
CA GLU A 45 -9.53 21.63 -25.30
C GLU A 45 -8.76 21.02 -24.11
N VAL A 46 -7.61 20.38 -24.41
CA VAL A 46 -6.74 19.82 -23.38
C VAL A 46 -6.19 20.96 -22.51
N GLY A 47 -6.35 20.83 -21.21
CA GLY A 47 -5.95 21.86 -20.25
C GLY A 47 -7.01 22.93 -19.98
N GLU A 48 -8.13 22.92 -20.70
CA GLU A 48 -9.27 23.79 -20.39
C GLU A 48 -10.03 23.33 -19.15
N TRP A 49 -10.23 22.03 -19.02
CA TRP A 49 -10.81 21.33 -17.89
C TRP A 49 -9.92 20.16 -17.51
N HIS A 50 -9.93 19.77 -16.25
CA HIS A 50 -9.33 18.49 -15.85
C HIS A 50 -10.15 17.33 -16.43
N VAL A 51 -9.51 16.44 -17.18
CA VAL A 51 -10.21 15.30 -17.77
C VAL A 51 -10.73 14.37 -16.69
N THR A 52 -12.03 14.06 -16.74
CA THR A 52 -12.66 13.04 -15.88
C THR A 52 -12.37 11.65 -16.44
N HIS A 53 -12.38 10.64 -15.56
CA HIS A 53 -12.01 9.29 -15.98
C HIS A 53 -12.90 8.71 -17.09
N ASP A 54 -14.20 9.01 -17.09
CA ASP A 54 -15.14 8.59 -18.13
C ASP A 54 -14.80 9.19 -19.51
N ARG A 55 -14.43 10.49 -19.56
CA ARG A 55 -14.00 11.15 -20.80
C ARG A 55 -12.66 10.60 -21.29
N LEU A 56 -11.73 10.34 -20.35
CA LEU A 56 -10.44 9.70 -20.65
C LEU A 56 -10.65 8.31 -21.28
N VAL A 57 -11.49 7.46 -20.69
CA VAL A 57 -11.86 6.14 -21.22
C VAL A 57 -12.49 6.25 -22.61
N ASN A 58 -13.40 7.21 -22.81
CA ASN A 58 -14.05 7.39 -24.10
C ASN A 58 -13.05 7.79 -25.19
N TYR A 59 -12.09 8.65 -24.86
CA TYR A 59 -11.04 9.02 -25.81
C TYR A 59 -10.15 7.83 -26.18
N MET A 60 -9.68 7.05 -25.20
CA MET A 60 -8.83 5.88 -25.46
C MET A 60 -9.54 4.85 -26.35
N LYS A 61 -10.84 4.62 -26.13
CA LYS A 61 -11.67 3.76 -27.00
C LYS A 61 -11.84 4.31 -28.41
N ALA A 62 -12.01 5.63 -28.55
CA ALA A 62 -12.16 6.26 -29.86
C ALA A 62 -10.88 6.14 -30.70
N VAL A 63 -9.71 6.29 -30.07
CA VAL A 63 -8.42 6.13 -30.76
C VAL A 63 -8.15 4.66 -31.13
N ASP A 64 -8.44 3.72 -30.22
CA ASP A 64 -8.34 2.27 -30.48
C ASP A 64 -9.16 1.87 -31.71
N ALA A 65 -10.38 2.37 -31.81
CA ALA A 65 -11.26 2.09 -32.94
C ALA A 65 -10.82 2.73 -34.28
N ALA A 66 -10.03 3.82 -34.24
CA ALA A 66 -9.63 4.60 -35.39
C ALA A 66 -8.21 4.32 -35.89
N SER A 67 -7.36 3.64 -35.11
CA SER A 67 -5.94 3.49 -35.40
C SER A 67 -5.50 2.02 -35.40
N ASP A 68 -4.82 1.59 -36.45
CA ASP A 68 -4.16 0.28 -36.53
C ASP A 68 -2.82 0.19 -35.76
N ARG A 69 -2.41 1.31 -35.13
CA ARG A 69 -1.21 1.42 -34.29
C ARG A 69 -1.53 1.20 -32.81
N VAL A 70 -2.79 1.13 -32.42
CA VAL A 70 -3.25 1.14 -31.01
C VAL A 70 -4.16 -0.04 -30.74
N THR A 71 -3.96 -0.70 -29.62
CA THR A 71 -4.89 -1.71 -29.09
C THR A 71 -5.15 -1.43 -27.61
N LEU A 72 -6.43 -1.30 -27.24
CA LEU A 72 -6.88 -1.08 -25.88
C LEU A 72 -6.96 -2.42 -25.13
N GLN A 73 -6.41 -2.46 -23.92
CA GLN A 73 -6.56 -3.55 -22.96
C GLN A 73 -7.23 -3.06 -21.68
N GLN A 74 -8.26 -3.73 -21.23
CA GLN A 74 -8.80 -3.53 -19.89
C GLN A 74 -8.09 -4.48 -18.93
N LEU A 75 -7.35 -3.93 -17.96
CA LEU A 75 -6.57 -4.70 -16.98
C LEU A 75 -7.42 -5.28 -15.86
N GLY A 76 -8.52 -4.59 -15.52
CA GLY A 76 -9.45 -4.94 -14.46
C GLY A 76 -10.32 -3.73 -14.10
N THR A 77 -10.79 -3.71 -12.85
CA THR A 77 -11.59 -2.59 -12.31
C THR A 77 -11.07 -2.16 -10.93
N THR A 78 -11.28 -0.89 -10.61
CA THR A 78 -11.04 -0.32 -9.28
C THR A 78 -12.11 -0.78 -8.28
N TYR A 79 -11.97 -0.36 -7.01
CA TYR A 79 -13.02 -0.60 -6.00
C TYR A 79 -14.35 0.07 -6.34
N GLU A 80 -14.34 1.23 -7.02
CA GLU A 80 -15.54 1.94 -7.47
C GLU A 80 -16.06 1.41 -8.83
N GLY A 81 -15.49 0.31 -9.33
CA GLY A 81 -15.92 -0.33 -10.59
C GLY A 81 -15.45 0.38 -11.87
N ARG A 82 -14.55 1.37 -11.76
CA ARG A 82 -13.98 2.04 -12.94
C ARG A 82 -12.99 1.12 -13.66
N PRO A 83 -13.02 1.05 -15.02
CA PRO A 83 -12.05 0.24 -15.76
C PRO A 83 -10.63 0.84 -15.63
N GLN A 84 -9.65 -0.02 -15.34
CA GLN A 84 -8.23 0.28 -15.52
C GLN A 84 -7.83 -0.14 -16.93
N LEU A 85 -7.17 0.76 -17.64
CA LEU A 85 -6.86 0.60 -19.06
C LEU A 85 -5.37 0.71 -19.30
N ALA A 86 -4.88 -0.01 -20.28
CA ALA A 86 -3.60 0.24 -20.93
C ALA A 86 -3.77 0.19 -22.45
N LEU A 87 -3.08 1.05 -23.15
CA LEU A 87 -2.94 1.01 -24.60
C LEU A 87 -1.62 0.33 -24.96
N VAL A 88 -1.65 -0.61 -25.91
CA VAL A 88 -0.45 -1.14 -26.55
C VAL A 88 -0.30 -0.40 -27.86
N ILE A 89 0.76 0.40 -27.98
CA ILE A 89 1.01 1.27 -29.12
C ILE A 89 2.33 0.88 -29.79
N THR A 90 2.28 0.57 -31.10
CA THR A 90 3.45 0.22 -31.89
C THR A 90 3.11 0.36 -33.39
N SER A 91 4.02 0.07 -34.32
CA SER A 91 3.66 0.09 -35.75
C SER A 91 2.65 -0.98 -36.10
N SER A 92 1.83 -0.73 -37.14
CA SER A 92 0.87 -1.71 -37.69
C SER A 92 1.52 -3.04 -38.05
N LYS A 93 2.77 -3.01 -38.52
CA LYS A 93 3.59 -4.20 -38.80
C LYS A 93 3.87 -5.00 -37.50
N ASN A 94 4.23 -4.33 -36.43
CA ASN A 94 4.48 -4.98 -35.13
C ASN A 94 3.18 -5.54 -34.54
N HIS A 95 2.04 -4.85 -34.68
CA HIS A 95 0.74 -5.35 -34.24
C HIS A 95 0.37 -6.70 -34.88
N GLN A 96 0.67 -6.91 -36.15
CA GLN A 96 0.45 -8.20 -36.83
C GLN A 96 1.25 -9.36 -36.22
N ASN A 97 2.35 -9.04 -35.49
CA ASN A 97 3.24 -10.03 -34.88
C ASN A 97 3.38 -9.80 -33.34
N LEU A 98 2.44 -9.10 -32.74
CA LEU A 98 2.58 -8.59 -31.37
C LEU A 98 2.85 -9.69 -30.33
N GLU A 99 2.14 -10.80 -30.41
CA GLU A 99 2.34 -11.94 -29.50
C GLU A 99 3.71 -12.60 -29.69
N GLN A 100 4.19 -12.73 -30.92
CA GLN A 100 5.54 -13.23 -31.17
C GLN A 100 6.60 -12.28 -30.58
N ILE A 101 6.46 -10.98 -30.77
CA ILE A 101 7.33 -9.96 -30.19
C ILE A 101 7.34 -10.07 -28.66
N ARG A 102 6.16 -10.18 -28.04
CA ARG A 102 6.01 -10.34 -26.59
C ARG A 102 6.72 -11.61 -26.09
N GLN A 103 6.51 -12.75 -26.75
CA GLN A 103 7.14 -14.01 -26.35
C GLN A 103 8.67 -13.95 -26.49
N GLN A 104 9.19 -13.36 -27.59
CA GLN A 104 10.62 -13.15 -27.75
C GLN A 104 11.20 -12.23 -26.67
N HIS A 105 10.47 -11.16 -26.33
CA HIS A 105 10.88 -10.25 -25.27
C HIS A 105 10.95 -10.95 -23.90
N LEU A 106 9.95 -11.73 -23.53
CA LEU A 106 9.95 -12.52 -22.30
C LEU A 106 11.12 -13.53 -22.24
N GLN A 107 11.61 -14.02 -23.38
CA GLN A 107 12.78 -14.91 -23.40
C GLN A 107 14.08 -14.23 -22.97
N LEU A 108 14.17 -12.90 -22.95
CA LEU A 108 15.31 -12.17 -22.38
C LEU A 108 15.51 -12.51 -20.89
N THR A 109 14.43 -12.86 -20.19
CA THR A 109 14.47 -13.22 -18.76
C THR A 109 14.80 -14.70 -18.51
N ASN A 110 14.99 -15.49 -19.56
CA ASN A 110 15.35 -16.91 -19.48
C ASN A 110 16.83 -17.08 -19.86
N THR A 111 17.66 -17.40 -18.90
CA THR A 111 19.11 -17.48 -19.05
C THR A 111 19.55 -18.53 -20.07
N ASP A 112 18.84 -19.67 -20.20
CA ASP A 112 19.14 -20.75 -21.14
C ASP A 112 18.83 -20.35 -22.59
N LYS A 113 17.80 -19.53 -22.82
CA LYS A 113 17.30 -19.16 -24.16
C LYS A 113 17.76 -17.80 -24.64
N SER A 114 18.04 -16.88 -23.72
CA SER A 114 18.32 -15.47 -24.02
C SER A 114 19.59 -15.26 -24.88
N GLY A 115 20.55 -16.20 -24.83
CA GLY A 115 21.78 -16.15 -25.60
C GLY A 115 21.58 -16.27 -27.12
N SER A 116 20.50 -16.90 -27.59
CA SER A 116 20.16 -17.08 -29.00
C SER A 116 19.41 -15.91 -29.64
N LEU A 117 18.97 -14.92 -28.81
CA LEU A 117 18.16 -13.80 -29.28
C LEU A 117 19.01 -12.73 -29.99
N ASN A 118 18.61 -12.33 -31.19
CA ASN A 118 19.18 -11.17 -31.86
C ASN A 118 18.52 -9.87 -31.35
N VAL A 119 19.05 -9.30 -30.30
CA VAL A 119 18.54 -8.06 -29.70
C VAL A 119 18.59 -6.85 -30.64
N ASN A 120 19.35 -6.91 -31.73
CA ASN A 120 19.42 -5.83 -32.74
C ASN A 120 18.11 -5.68 -33.51
N ASP A 121 17.34 -6.76 -33.64
CA ASP A 121 16.08 -6.78 -34.39
C ASP A 121 14.84 -6.64 -33.51
N MET A 122 15.01 -6.71 -32.17
CA MET A 122 13.89 -6.66 -31.20
C MET A 122 13.48 -5.22 -30.91
N PRO A 123 12.18 -4.90 -30.80
CA PRO A 123 11.72 -3.64 -30.23
C PRO A 123 11.96 -3.61 -28.72
N VAL A 124 12.21 -2.41 -28.18
CA VAL A 124 12.24 -2.17 -26.74
C VAL A 124 10.81 -1.95 -26.22
N VAL A 125 10.51 -2.43 -25.01
CA VAL A 125 9.21 -2.24 -24.37
C VAL A 125 9.30 -1.10 -23.37
N VAL A 126 8.45 -0.08 -23.53
CA VAL A 126 8.38 1.11 -22.67
C VAL A 126 6.99 1.19 -22.05
N TRP A 127 6.90 1.33 -20.74
CA TRP A 127 5.63 1.61 -20.06
C TRP A 127 5.61 3.05 -19.56
N ILE A 128 4.65 3.83 -20.04
CA ILE A 128 4.40 5.20 -19.65
C ILE A 128 3.16 5.21 -18.74
N GLY A 129 3.35 5.47 -17.46
CA GLY A 129 2.30 5.43 -16.46
C GLY A 129 2.00 6.81 -15.87
N HIS A 130 0.71 7.12 -15.69
CA HIS A 130 0.26 8.44 -15.29
C HIS A 130 -0.62 8.40 -14.05
N SER A 131 -0.54 9.47 -13.25
CA SER A 131 -1.48 9.82 -12.18
C SER A 131 -1.82 8.67 -11.23
N ILE A 132 -0.80 8.02 -10.66
CA ILE A 132 -0.98 7.07 -9.57
C ILE A 132 -1.51 7.79 -8.31
N HIS A 133 -1.17 9.06 -8.16
CA HIS A 133 -1.87 9.98 -7.29
C HIS A 133 -2.88 10.76 -8.14
N GLY A 134 -4.17 10.61 -7.83
CA GLY A 134 -5.23 11.12 -8.71
C GLY A 134 -5.28 12.64 -8.79
N ASN A 135 -4.81 13.36 -7.76
CA ASN A 135 -4.71 14.83 -7.76
C ASN A 135 -3.43 15.38 -8.41
N GLU A 136 -2.64 14.52 -9.01
CA GLU A 136 -1.48 14.85 -9.84
C GLU A 136 -1.87 14.64 -11.32
N SER A 137 -2.80 15.44 -11.80
CA SER A 137 -3.63 15.14 -12.97
C SER A 137 -3.05 15.56 -14.31
N SER A 138 -1.96 16.37 -14.35
CA SER A 138 -1.35 16.79 -15.62
C SER A 138 -0.85 15.62 -16.45
N GLY A 139 -0.39 14.53 -15.80
CA GLY A 139 0.02 13.31 -16.47
C GLY A 139 -1.13 12.65 -17.25
N SER A 140 -2.31 12.44 -16.61
CA SER A 140 -3.48 11.87 -17.30
C SER A 140 -3.97 12.76 -18.45
N ASN A 141 -3.90 14.10 -18.31
CA ASN A 141 -4.23 15.01 -19.42
C ASN A 141 -3.17 14.95 -20.53
N ALA A 142 -1.87 14.81 -20.20
CA ALA A 142 -0.80 14.61 -21.17
C ALA A 142 -0.92 13.26 -21.91
N SER A 143 -1.51 12.24 -21.27
CA SER A 143 -1.75 10.94 -21.93
C SER A 143 -2.67 11.05 -23.14
N LEU A 144 -3.63 11.99 -23.14
CA LEU A 144 -4.47 12.30 -24.32
C LEU A 144 -3.61 12.75 -25.50
N LEU A 145 -2.66 13.65 -25.26
CA LEU A 145 -1.74 14.18 -26.30
C LEU A 145 -0.75 13.11 -26.75
N THR A 146 -0.20 12.32 -25.82
CA THR A 146 0.73 11.24 -26.12
C THR A 146 0.06 10.18 -27.00
N THR A 147 -1.18 9.80 -26.66
CA THR A 147 -1.98 8.86 -27.44
C THR A 147 -2.26 9.41 -28.84
N TYR A 148 -2.72 10.67 -28.92
CA TYR A 148 -2.97 11.32 -30.23
C TYR A 148 -1.70 11.38 -31.07
N TYR A 149 -0.58 11.83 -30.50
CA TYR A 149 0.68 11.93 -31.24
C TYR A 149 1.11 10.58 -31.79
N LEU A 150 1.11 9.52 -31.00
CA LEU A 150 1.56 8.19 -31.41
C LEU A 150 0.62 7.54 -32.42
N ALA A 151 -0.67 7.79 -32.32
CA ALA A 151 -1.66 7.25 -33.27
C ALA A 151 -1.72 8.02 -34.60
N ALA A 152 -1.64 9.37 -34.55
CA ALA A 152 -1.92 10.24 -35.70
C ALA A 152 -0.67 10.77 -36.42
N ALA A 153 0.46 10.96 -35.72
CA ALA A 153 1.67 11.53 -36.32
C ALA A 153 2.23 10.64 -37.43
N GLN A 154 2.68 11.29 -38.51
CA GLN A 154 3.19 10.64 -39.74
C GLN A 154 4.62 11.09 -40.02
N GLY A 155 5.36 10.26 -40.74
CA GLY A 155 6.69 10.56 -41.23
C GLY A 155 7.76 9.60 -40.71
N PRO A 156 8.95 9.57 -41.35
CA PRO A 156 9.96 8.52 -41.15
C PRO A 156 10.49 8.44 -39.70
N GLU A 157 10.50 9.54 -38.94
CA GLU A 157 10.97 9.53 -37.55
C GLU A 157 9.99 8.84 -36.62
N VAL A 158 8.68 9.09 -36.79
CA VAL A 158 7.62 8.44 -36.02
C VAL A 158 7.49 6.97 -36.39
N ASP A 159 7.54 6.66 -37.69
CA ASP A 159 7.49 5.27 -38.17
C ASP A 159 8.66 4.46 -37.62
N ALA A 160 9.90 5.03 -37.68
CA ALA A 160 11.08 4.41 -37.09
C ALA A 160 11.02 4.28 -35.55
N LEU A 161 10.33 5.17 -34.85
CA LEU A 161 10.08 5.05 -33.43
C LEU A 161 9.16 3.86 -33.15
N LEU A 162 8.01 3.81 -33.81
CA LEU A 162 6.99 2.77 -33.62
C LEU A 162 7.47 1.38 -34.06
N ASP A 163 8.29 1.28 -35.11
CA ASP A 163 8.88 0.00 -35.51
C ASP A 163 9.86 -0.56 -34.48
N LYS A 164 10.50 0.31 -33.70
CA LYS A 164 11.54 -0.09 -32.73
C LYS A 164 11.05 -0.12 -31.29
N THR A 165 9.79 0.22 -31.04
CA THR A 165 9.23 0.27 -29.70
C THR A 165 7.86 -0.42 -29.62
N VAL A 166 7.59 -1.05 -28.48
CA VAL A 166 6.24 -1.36 -28.03
C VAL A 166 5.99 -0.50 -26.80
N ILE A 167 4.97 0.33 -26.84
CA ILE A 167 4.65 1.30 -25.79
C ILE A 167 3.39 0.83 -25.08
N LEU A 168 3.50 0.63 -23.77
CA LEU A 168 2.39 0.41 -22.87
C LEU A 168 2.05 1.77 -22.25
N LEU A 169 0.94 2.35 -22.63
CA LEU A 169 0.49 3.63 -22.07
C LEU A 169 -0.66 3.39 -21.12
N ASP A 170 -0.45 3.63 -19.83
CA ASP A 170 -1.50 3.63 -18.80
C ASP A 170 -1.92 5.07 -18.51
N PRO A 171 -3.13 5.48 -18.91
CA PRO A 171 -3.54 6.86 -18.82
C PRO A 171 -3.91 7.29 -17.40
N SER A 172 -4.14 6.34 -16.49
CA SER A 172 -4.39 6.61 -15.07
C SER A 172 -4.24 5.34 -14.23
N PHE A 173 -3.18 5.27 -13.44
CA PHE A 173 -3.00 4.21 -12.45
C PHE A 173 -4.04 4.23 -11.32
N ASN A 174 -4.69 5.38 -11.09
CA ASN A 174 -5.66 5.60 -10.04
C ASN A 174 -6.94 6.29 -10.55
N PRO A 175 -7.81 5.54 -11.24
CA PRO A 175 -9.06 6.08 -11.79
C PRO A 175 -9.98 6.74 -10.76
N ASP A 176 -10.07 6.18 -9.53
CA ASP A 176 -10.96 6.69 -8.48
C ASP A 176 -10.46 8.04 -7.95
N GLY A 177 -9.16 8.13 -7.67
CA GLY A 177 -8.52 9.38 -7.24
C GLY A 177 -8.57 10.46 -8.31
N LEU A 178 -8.25 10.13 -9.57
CA LEU A 178 -8.33 11.06 -10.70
C LEU A 178 -9.74 11.65 -10.85
N ASN A 179 -10.75 10.80 -10.82
CA ASN A 179 -12.13 11.27 -10.98
C ASN A 179 -12.57 12.16 -9.80
N ARG A 180 -12.15 11.84 -8.58
CA ARG A 180 -12.43 12.65 -7.38
C ARG A 180 -11.81 14.03 -7.51
N PHE A 181 -10.53 14.12 -7.89
CA PHE A 181 -9.82 15.39 -8.07
C PHE A 181 -10.37 16.20 -9.25
N ALA A 182 -10.55 15.60 -10.43
CA ALA A 182 -11.09 16.30 -11.58
C ALA A 182 -12.48 16.91 -11.30
N SER A 183 -13.34 16.16 -10.58
CA SER A 183 -14.63 16.67 -10.13
C SER A 183 -14.48 17.87 -9.19
N TRP A 184 -13.54 17.81 -8.24
CA TRP A 184 -13.26 18.91 -7.32
C TRP A 184 -12.77 20.17 -8.05
N ALA A 185 -11.70 20.06 -8.83
CA ALA A 185 -11.11 21.17 -9.55
C ALA A 185 -12.09 21.83 -10.53
N ASN A 186 -12.83 20.99 -11.30
CA ASN A 186 -13.78 21.47 -12.29
C ASN A 186 -14.99 22.17 -11.66
N MET A 187 -15.53 21.65 -10.55
CA MET A 187 -16.72 22.29 -9.90
C MET A 187 -16.40 23.64 -9.26
N HIS A 188 -15.11 23.95 -9.04
CA HIS A 188 -14.66 25.21 -8.44
C HIS A 188 -14.02 26.18 -9.46
N LYS A 189 -13.90 25.74 -10.73
CA LYS A 189 -13.38 26.61 -11.81
C LYS A 189 -14.33 27.77 -12.08
N SER A 190 -13.81 28.98 -12.02
CA SER A 190 -14.53 30.18 -12.44
C SER A 190 -14.39 30.41 -13.96
N GLN A 191 -15.35 31.11 -14.57
CA GLN A 191 -15.26 31.49 -15.99
C GLN A 191 -14.03 32.37 -16.24
N THR A 192 -13.74 33.31 -15.35
CA THR A 192 -12.48 34.03 -15.31
C THR A 192 -11.60 33.33 -14.29
N LEU A 193 -10.45 32.82 -14.72
CA LEU A 193 -9.58 32.05 -13.84
C LEU A 193 -9.11 32.88 -12.66
N VAL A 194 -9.15 32.28 -11.48
CA VAL A 194 -8.59 32.82 -10.24
C VAL A 194 -7.33 32.07 -9.95
N ALA A 195 -6.21 32.78 -9.85
CA ALA A 195 -4.89 32.16 -9.61
C ALA A 195 -4.44 32.25 -8.14
N ASP A 196 -5.22 32.86 -7.26
CA ASP A 196 -4.90 33.00 -5.83
C ASP A 196 -4.83 31.63 -5.16
N PRO A 197 -3.68 31.22 -4.59
CA PRO A 197 -3.51 29.93 -3.91
C PRO A 197 -4.50 29.67 -2.77
N GLN A 198 -5.14 30.71 -2.22
CA GLN A 198 -6.14 30.58 -1.18
C GLN A 198 -7.52 30.20 -1.72
N ALA A 199 -7.74 30.27 -3.04
CA ALA A 199 -9.03 29.93 -3.64
C ALA A 199 -9.37 28.44 -3.37
N ARG A 200 -10.68 28.17 -3.27
CA ARG A 200 -11.20 26.83 -2.92
C ARG A 200 -10.77 25.75 -3.91
N GLU A 201 -10.56 26.10 -5.16
CA GLU A 201 -10.12 25.19 -6.21
C GLU A 201 -8.82 24.44 -5.82
N PHE A 202 -7.86 25.14 -5.20
CA PHE A 202 -6.54 24.60 -4.85
C PHE A 202 -6.50 23.92 -3.49
N ASN A 203 -7.58 23.98 -2.72
CA ASN A 203 -7.67 23.48 -1.35
C ASN A 203 -8.70 22.35 -1.27
N GLU A 204 -8.28 21.13 -1.70
CA GLU A 204 -9.13 19.95 -1.67
C GLU A 204 -9.63 19.66 -0.25
N VAL A 205 -10.89 19.25 -0.17
CA VAL A 205 -11.42 18.70 1.09
C VAL A 205 -10.82 17.33 1.39
N TRP A 206 -10.68 17.02 2.67
CA TRP A 206 -10.30 15.69 3.13
C TRP A 206 -11.21 14.61 2.51
N PRO A 207 -10.70 13.44 2.05
CA PRO A 207 -9.29 12.98 2.07
C PRO A 207 -8.44 13.44 0.88
N GLY A 208 -9.00 14.19 -0.08
CA GLY A 208 -8.37 14.61 -1.33
C GLY A 208 -8.37 13.53 -2.41
N GLY A 209 -7.93 13.90 -3.62
CA GLY A 209 -7.88 13.03 -4.79
C GLY A 209 -6.61 12.18 -4.91
N ARG A 210 -5.63 12.32 -4.00
CA ARG A 210 -4.38 11.59 -4.05
C ARG A 210 -4.59 10.08 -4.02
N PHE A 211 -5.46 9.61 -3.15
CA PHE A 211 -5.62 8.22 -2.77
C PHE A 211 -6.67 7.47 -3.61
N ASN A 212 -6.61 6.12 -3.58
CA ASN A 212 -7.65 5.28 -4.16
C ASN A 212 -8.97 5.36 -3.35
N HIS A 213 -9.92 4.45 -3.59
CA HIS A 213 -11.21 4.41 -2.88
C HIS A 213 -11.04 4.29 -1.35
N TYR A 214 -10.18 3.39 -0.88
CA TYR A 214 -9.92 3.17 0.56
C TYR A 214 -8.81 4.06 1.12
N TRP A 215 -8.47 5.14 0.44
CA TRP A 215 -7.49 6.16 0.85
C TRP A 215 -6.05 5.64 1.01
N PHE A 216 -5.66 4.65 0.21
CA PHE A 216 -4.29 4.18 0.12
C PHE A 216 -3.49 4.94 -0.94
N ASP A 217 -2.21 5.16 -0.63
CA ASP A 217 -1.22 5.57 -1.61
C ASP A 217 -0.82 4.36 -2.46
N LEU A 218 -1.33 4.28 -3.70
CA LEU A 218 -1.03 3.19 -4.61
C LEU A 218 0.44 3.16 -5.06
N ASN A 219 1.18 4.27 -4.87
CA ASN A 219 2.64 4.33 -5.12
C ASN A 219 3.47 3.85 -3.93
N ARG A 220 2.85 3.12 -3.01
CA ARG A 220 3.48 2.36 -1.94
C ARG A 220 3.13 0.87 -2.00
N ASP A 221 2.32 0.47 -2.98
CA ASP A 221 1.72 -0.87 -3.05
C ASP A 221 2.23 -1.74 -4.23
N TRP A 222 3.32 -1.34 -4.92
CA TRP A 222 3.90 -2.16 -5.99
C TRP A 222 4.46 -3.50 -5.46
N LEU A 223 5.20 -3.50 -4.36
CA LEU A 223 5.73 -4.71 -3.74
C LEU A 223 4.71 -5.41 -2.82
N PRO A 224 3.97 -4.73 -1.93
CA PRO A 224 2.95 -5.39 -1.10
C PRO A 224 1.78 -5.95 -1.91
N ALA A 225 1.39 -5.33 -3.00
CA ALA A 225 0.33 -5.76 -3.93
C ALA A 225 -1.00 -6.11 -3.24
N GLN A 226 -1.44 -5.28 -2.28
CA GLN A 226 -2.64 -5.53 -1.48
C GLN A 226 -3.92 -5.08 -2.19
N HIS A 227 -3.84 -4.07 -3.05
CA HIS A 227 -4.98 -3.47 -3.75
C HIS A 227 -5.17 -4.07 -5.14
N ARG A 228 -6.43 -4.15 -5.57
CA ARG A 228 -6.77 -4.70 -6.90
C ARG A 228 -6.14 -3.90 -8.04
N GLU A 229 -6.03 -2.58 -7.87
CA GLU A 229 -5.38 -1.69 -8.83
C GLU A 229 -3.90 -2.07 -9.03
N SER A 230 -3.19 -2.36 -7.95
CA SER A 230 -1.80 -2.81 -7.98
C SER A 230 -1.66 -4.22 -8.55
N GLN A 231 -2.59 -5.12 -8.22
CA GLN A 231 -2.60 -6.49 -8.74
C GLN A 231 -2.81 -6.51 -10.26
N ASN A 232 -3.73 -5.67 -10.77
CA ASN A 232 -3.96 -5.51 -12.21
C ASN A 232 -2.72 -4.99 -12.93
N ARG A 233 -2.02 -3.98 -12.37
CA ARG A 233 -0.77 -3.45 -12.93
C ARG A 233 0.34 -4.50 -12.95
N LEU A 234 0.54 -5.23 -11.86
CA LEU A 234 1.58 -6.26 -11.79
C LEU A 234 1.38 -7.35 -12.83
N GLN A 235 0.13 -7.72 -13.11
CA GLN A 235 -0.17 -8.68 -14.19
C GLN A 235 0.32 -8.14 -15.54
N LEU A 236 0.07 -6.88 -15.87
CA LEU A 236 0.57 -6.27 -17.11
C LEU A 236 2.10 -6.19 -17.09
N PHE A 237 2.71 -5.77 -15.96
CA PHE A 237 4.16 -5.67 -15.82
C PHE A 237 4.83 -7.02 -16.11
N HIS A 238 4.37 -8.09 -15.51
CA HIS A 238 4.94 -9.42 -15.68
C HIS A 238 4.64 -10.03 -17.04
N ASN A 239 3.52 -9.68 -17.66
CA ASN A 239 3.17 -10.11 -19.02
C ASN A 239 4.07 -9.50 -20.09
N TRP A 240 4.64 -8.31 -19.84
CA TRP A 240 5.48 -7.61 -20.81
C TRP A 240 6.93 -7.44 -20.36
N LYS A 241 7.23 -7.37 -19.06
CA LYS A 241 8.57 -7.09 -18.53
C LYS A 241 9.23 -5.89 -19.22
N PRO A 242 8.66 -4.68 -19.11
CA PRO A 242 9.13 -3.50 -19.82
C PRO A 242 10.62 -3.23 -19.51
N ASN A 243 11.34 -2.62 -20.47
CA ASN A 243 12.72 -2.20 -20.27
C ASN A 243 12.81 -0.85 -19.51
N ILE A 244 11.82 0.01 -19.73
CA ILE A 244 11.67 1.31 -19.05
C ILE A 244 10.24 1.41 -18.55
N LEU A 245 10.07 1.88 -17.32
CA LEU A 245 8.79 2.29 -16.78
C LEU A 245 8.91 3.72 -16.25
N THR A 246 8.04 4.62 -16.71
CA THR A 246 7.98 5.98 -16.18
C THR A 246 6.74 6.17 -15.32
N ASP A 247 6.92 6.86 -14.20
CA ASP A 247 5.90 7.18 -13.20
C ASP A 247 5.77 8.71 -13.12
N HIS A 248 4.68 9.22 -13.67
CA HIS A 248 4.45 10.66 -13.86
C HIS A 248 3.70 11.24 -12.68
N HIS A 249 4.37 12.11 -11.91
CA HIS A 249 3.89 12.74 -10.68
C HIS A 249 3.85 14.26 -10.74
N GLU A 250 3.31 14.85 -9.66
CA GLU A 250 3.38 16.28 -9.39
C GLU A 250 3.82 16.54 -7.94
N MET A 251 4.61 17.59 -7.77
CA MET A 251 5.09 18.08 -6.47
C MET A 251 4.51 19.46 -6.14
N GLY A 252 5.05 20.16 -5.13
CA GLY A 252 4.60 21.48 -4.71
C GLY A 252 4.68 22.53 -5.82
N SER A 253 3.73 23.47 -5.84
CA SER A 253 3.56 24.48 -6.89
C SER A 253 4.75 25.42 -7.06
N ASN A 254 5.53 25.69 -6.00
CA ASN A 254 6.72 26.54 -6.03
C ASN A 254 7.99 25.83 -6.53
N ALA A 255 7.89 24.56 -6.94
CA ALA A 255 8.99 23.82 -7.54
C ALA A 255 9.12 24.06 -9.05
N SER A 256 9.94 23.26 -9.73
CA SER A 256 10.06 23.24 -11.20
C SER A 256 9.69 21.87 -11.78
N PHE A 257 10.65 21.16 -12.32
CA PHE A 257 10.48 19.78 -12.79
C PHE A 257 11.63 18.91 -12.29
N PHE A 258 11.32 17.74 -11.76
CA PHE A 258 12.33 16.75 -11.39
C PHE A 258 12.25 15.54 -12.31
N PHE A 259 13.40 14.97 -12.64
CA PHE A 259 13.54 13.63 -13.21
C PHE A 259 14.76 12.92 -12.64
N GLN A 260 14.66 11.59 -12.50
CA GLN A 260 15.79 10.78 -12.05
C GLN A 260 17.02 10.90 -12.98
N PRO A 261 18.26 10.74 -12.42
CA PRO A 261 18.57 10.12 -11.12
C PRO A 261 18.25 10.99 -9.91
N GLY A 262 17.82 10.35 -8.83
CA GLY A 262 17.69 10.95 -7.50
C GLY A 262 19.04 11.06 -6.79
N VAL A 263 19.01 11.21 -5.44
CA VAL A 263 20.23 11.33 -4.61
C VAL A 263 21.08 10.07 -4.71
N PRO A 264 22.34 10.12 -5.18
CA PRO A 264 23.14 8.93 -5.46
C PRO A 264 23.45 8.04 -4.22
N SER A 265 23.51 8.62 -3.01
CA SER A 265 23.72 7.86 -1.76
C SER A 265 22.47 7.09 -1.31
N ARG A 266 21.28 7.40 -1.86
CA ARG A 266 19.98 6.87 -1.45
C ARG A 266 19.39 5.90 -2.46
N VAL A 267 20.26 5.13 -3.14
CA VAL A 267 19.87 4.02 -4.01
C VAL A 267 19.93 2.73 -3.22
N ASN A 268 18.93 1.86 -3.39
CA ASN A 268 18.91 0.57 -2.71
C ASN A 268 20.09 -0.30 -3.17
N PRO A 269 20.83 -0.94 -2.25
CA PRO A 269 21.99 -1.78 -2.60
C PRO A 269 21.68 -2.98 -3.51
N ASN A 270 20.43 -3.43 -3.60
CA ASN A 270 20.00 -4.49 -4.51
C ASN A 270 19.81 -4.02 -5.95
N THR A 271 19.72 -2.70 -6.20
CA THR A 271 19.69 -2.12 -7.55
C THR A 271 21.08 -2.18 -8.17
N PRO A 272 21.24 -2.78 -9.37
CA PRO A 272 22.55 -2.85 -10.02
C PRO A 272 23.10 -1.47 -10.42
N SER A 273 24.43 -1.28 -10.35
CA SER A 273 25.06 -0.02 -10.79
C SER A 273 24.76 0.31 -12.26
N LYS A 274 24.66 -0.69 -13.13
CA LYS A 274 24.32 -0.50 -14.55
C LYS A 274 22.92 0.09 -14.73
N ASN A 275 21.97 -0.18 -13.84
CA ASN A 275 20.67 0.47 -13.83
C ASN A 275 20.84 1.99 -13.68
N GLN A 276 21.62 2.43 -12.70
CA GLN A 276 21.85 3.85 -12.42
C GLN A 276 22.62 4.55 -13.56
N GLU A 277 23.55 3.87 -14.23
CA GLU A 277 24.22 4.40 -15.44
C GLU A 277 23.20 4.64 -16.57
N LEU A 278 22.26 3.71 -16.77
CA LEU A 278 21.20 3.84 -17.77
C LEU A 278 20.20 4.93 -17.38
N THR A 279 19.87 5.06 -16.12
CA THR A 279 19.04 6.17 -15.59
C THR A 279 19.66 7.52 -15.91
N VAL A 280 20.97 7.69 -15.71
CA VAL A 280 21.70 8.91 -16.10
C VAL A 280 21.67 9.10 -17.61
N ALA A 281 21.88 8.05 -18.40
CA ALA A 281 21.85 8.14 -19.87
C ALA A 281 20.47 8.59 -20.40
N ILE A 282 19.38 8.06 -19.83
CA ILE A 282 17.99 8.48 -20.11
C ILE A 282 17.78 9.92 -19.68
N GLY A 283 18.26 10.32 -18.49
CA GLY A 283 18.17 11.68 -17.95
C GLY A 283 18.77 12.74 -18.88
N ASN A 284 19.84 12.42 -19.62
CA ASN A 284 20.43 13.34 -20.61
C ASN A 284 19.46 13.64 -21.77
N PHE A 285 18.59 12.71 -22.14
CA PHE A 285 17.53 12.99 -23.12
C PHE A 285 16.47 13.92 -22.53
N HIS A 286 16.09 13.70 -21.28
CA HIS A 286 15.14 14.59 -20.60
C HIS A 286 15.68 16.01 -20.54
N ALA A 287 16.92 16.20 -20.09
CA ALA A 287 17.58 17.50 -20.04
C ALA A 287 17.52 18.21 -21.39
N LYS A 288 17.93 17.54 -22.48
CA LYS A 288 17.91 18.10 -23.83
C LYS A 288 16.51 18.55 -24.26
N PHE A 289 15.46 17.77 -23.95
CA PHE A 289 14.09 18.11 -24.33
C PHE A 289 13.56 19.29 -23.51
N PHE A 290 13.83 19.32 -22.19
CA PHE A 290 13.41 20.43 -21.32
C PHE A 290 14.15 21.73 -21.66
N ASP A 291 15.44 21.67 -21.97
CA ASP A 291 16.21 22.81 -22.49
C ASP A 291 15.58 23.38 -23.76
N SER A 292 15.10 22.52 -24.67
CA SER A 292 14.51 22.94 -25.94
C SER A 292 13.18 23.70 -25.79
N ILE A 293 12.45 23.46 -24.70
CA ILE A 293 11.19 24.16 -24.39
C ILE A 293 11.36 25.27 -23.34
N GLY A 294 12.60 25.47 -22.86
CA GLY A 294 12.91 26.49 -21.84
C GLY A 294 12.27 26.25 -20.49
N SER A 295 12.05 25.00 -20.10
CA SER A 295 11.51 24.64 -18.77
C SER A 295 12.62 24.25 -17.81
N LEU A 296 12.62 24.83 -16.60
CA LEU A 296 13.60 24.55 -15.57
C LEU A 296 13.38 23.15 -14.96
N TYR A 297 14.47 22.50 -14.59
CA TYR A 297 14.47 21.19 -13.95
C TYR A 297 15.63 21.00 -12.97
N PHE A 298 15.55 19.94 -12.15
CA PHE A 298 16.64 19.51 -11.27
C PHE A 298 16.70 17.99 -11.21
N THR A 299 17.87 17.48 -10.79
CA THR A 299 18.15 16.04 -10.59
C THR A 299 19.08 15.87 -9.40
N LYS A 300 19.27 14.65 -8.93
CA LYS A 300 20.25 14.24 -7.90
C LYS A 300 20.02 14.85 -6.51
N GLU A 301 18.85 15.35 -6.26
CA GLU A 301 18.43 15.90 -4.96
C GLU A 301 16.96 15.59 -4.68
N GLY A 302 16.54 15.71 -3.41
CA GLY A 302 15.14 15.55 -2.97
C GLY A 302 14.68 14.09 -2.87
N TYR A 303 14.73 13.37 -3.96
CA TYR A 303 14.15 12.04 -4.11
C TYR A 303 15.18 10.92 -3.99
N ASP A 304 14.73 9.76 -3.48
CA ASP A 304 15.52 8.53 -3.37
C ASP A 304 15.10 7.46 -4.39
N ASP A 305 15.90 6.40 -4.47
CA ASP A 305 15.63 5.20 -5.27
C ASP A 305 15.80 3.96 -4.38
N PHE A 306 15.06 3.92 -3.24
CA PHE A 306 15.32 2.97 -2.16
C PHE A 306 14.19 1.94 -1.95
N TYR A 307 12.93 2.36 -1.73
CA TYR A 307 11.83 1.46 -1.43
C TYR A 307 11.19 0.90 -2.71
N TYR A 308 11.23 -0.41 -2.87
CA TYR A 308 10.71 -1.11 -4.06
C TYR A 308 9.18 -1.22 -4.17
N GLY A 309 8.45 -0.59 -3.28
CA GLY A 309 6.99 -0.43 -3.38
C GLY A 309 6.52 0.74 -4.24
N LYS A 310 7.43 1.46 -4.92
CA LYS A 310 7.14 2.59 -5.83
C LYS A 310 7.26 2.19 -7.30
N GLY A 311 6.51 2.86 -8.18
CA GLY A 311 6.56 2.64 -9.63
C GLY A 311 7.93 2.92 -10.25
N SER A 312 8.67 3.88 -9.68
CA SER A 312 10.01 4.23 -10.15
C SER A 312 11.12 3.29 -9.66
N THR A 313 10.88 2.40 -8.69
CA THR A 313 11.92 1.54 -8.11
C THR A 313 11.63 0.05 -8.26
N TYR A 314 10.37 -0.37 -8.30
CA TYR A 314 9.99 -1.76 -8.52
C TYR A 314 10.58 -2.37 -9.80
N PRO A 315 10.65 -1.64 -10.94
CA PRO A 315 11.28 -2.13 -12.17
C PRO A 315 12.75 -2.52 -11.99
N ASP A 316 13.49 -1.84 -11.12
CA ASP A 316 14.94 -1.98 -10.97
C ASP A 316 15.38 -3.34 -10.45
N ILE A 317 14.52 -4.02 -9.68
CA ILE A 317 14.76 -5.40 -9.23
C ILE A 317 14.14 -6.45 -10.14
N ASN A 318 13.62 -6.01 -11.30
CA ASN A 318 13.03 -6.86 -12.35
C ASN A 318 13.71 -6.68 -13.71
N GLY A 319 14.93 -6.11 -13.75
CA GLY A 319 15.73 -5.96 -14.96
C GLY A 319 15.27 -4.85 -15.90
N ALA A 320 14.54 -3.87 -15.37
CA ALA A 320 14.09 -2.67 -16.07
C ALA A 320 14.72 -1.43 -15.46
N VAL A 321 14.47 -0.26 -16.01
CA VAL A 321 14.82 1.04 -15.44
C VAL A 321 13.52 1.79 -15.10
N GLY A 322 13.32 2.07 -13.81
CA GLY A 322 12.23 2.92 -13.36
C GLY A 322 12.63 4.40 -13.41
N ILE A 323 11.73 5.28 -13.81
CA ILE A 323 11.96 6.73 -13.89
C ILE A 323 10.82 7.46 -13.19
N LEU A 324 11.16 8.29 -12.21
CA LEU A 324 10.25 9.23 -11.57
C LEU A 324 10.31 10.58 -12.29
N PHE A 325 9.14 11.12 -12.61
CA PHE A 325 8.93 12.51 -12.99
C PHE A 325 8.10 13.23 -11.95
N GLU A 326 8.51 14.44 -11.56
CA GLU A 326 7.77 15.30 -10.63
C GLU A 326 7.62 16.70 -11.23
N GLN A 327 6.43 17.05 -11.65
CA GLN A 327 6.09 18.37 -12.17
C GLN A 327 5.58 19.28 -11.04
N ALA A 328 6.02 20.54 -11.00
CA ALA A 328 5.35 21.54 -10.16
C ALA A 328 3.85 21.59 -10.47
N SER A 329 2.99 21.35 -9.47
CA SER A 329 1.54 21.22 -9.68
C SER A 329 0.86 22.58 -9.75
N SER A 330 0.01 22.79 -10.76
CA SER A 330 -0.91 23.93 -10.76
C SER A 330 -2.08 23.78 -9.79
N ARG A 331 -2.27 22.59 -9.21
CA ARG A 331 -3.36 22.24 -8.28
C ARG A 331 -4.78 22.53 -8.78
N GLY A 332 -4.92 23.10 -9.92
CA GLY A 332 -6.12 23.52 -10.61
C GLY A 332 -5.77 24.04 -11.99
N HIS A 333 -6.50 25.05 -12.48
CA HIS A 333 -6.32 25.53 -13.85
C HIS A 333 -5.18 26.55 -14.02
N ALA A 334 -4.93 27.38 -13.01
CA ALA A 334 -3.80 28.31 -12.97
C ALA A 334 -3.55 28.79 -11.54
N GLN A 335 -2.29 28.81 -11.08
CA GLN A 335 -1.93 29.21 -9.73
C GLN A 335 -0.75 30.18 -9.72
N GLU A 336 -0.83 31.26 -8.91
CA GLU A 336 0.31 32.11 -8.61
C GLU A 336 1.32 31.34 -7.77
N THR A 337 2.60 31.44 -8.14
CA THR A 337 3.72 30.80 -7.47
C THR A 337 4.88 31.81 -7.32
N GLU A 338 5.88 31.44 -6.52
CA GLU A 338 7.14 32.21 -6.41
C GLU A 338 7.85 32.36 -7.76
N ASN A 339 7.59 31.44 -8.70
CA ASN A 339 8.17 31.43 -10.05
C ASN A 339 7.27 32.13 -11.11
N GLY A 340 6.18 32.78 -10.70
CA GLY A 340 5.20 33.39 -11.57
C GLY A 340 3.93 32.54 -11.73
N LEU A 341 3.12 32.83 -12.75
CA LEU A 341 1.86 32.15 -13.01
C LEU A 341 2.11 30.74 -13.59
N LEU A 342 1.74 29.72 -12.84
CA LEU A 342 1.80 28.31 -13.27
C LEU A 342 0.45 27.91 -13.83
N THR A 343 0.39 27.61 -15.13
CA THR A 343 -0.86 27.19 -15.80
C THR A 343 -0.92 25.67 -15.96
N PHE A 344 -2.12 25.10 -15.93
CA PHE A 344 -2.33 23.67 -16.18
C PHE A 344 -1.85 23.24 -17.58
N ALA A 345 -2.03 24.08 -18.58
CA ALA A 345 -1.47 23.83 -19.92
C ALA A 345 0.05 23.68 -19.92
N PHE A 346 0.77 24.51 -19.14
CA PHE A 346 2.22 24.40 -19.00
C PHE A 346 2.62 23.06 -18.36
N THR A 347 1.94 22.64 -17.30
CA THR A 347 2.24 21.38 -16.62
C THR A 347 1.98 20.17 -17.53
N ILE A 348 0.89 20.19 -18.29
CA ILE A 348 0.56 19.15 -19.29
C ILE A 348 1.64 19.11 -20.39
N ARG A 349 2.10 20.26 -20.90
CA ARG A 349 3.17 20.31 -21.90
C ARG A 349 4.46 19.65 -21.40
N ASN A 350 4.83 19.91 -20.17
CA ASN A 350 6.03 19.33 -19.57
C ASN A 350 5.90 17.80 -19.43
N GLN A 351 4.76 17.29 -18.96
CA GLN A 351 4.50 15.84 -18.87
C GLN A 351 4.52 15.16 -20.23
N PHE A 352 3.92 15.79 -21.25
CA PHE A 352 3.99 15.32 -22.63
C PHE A 352 5.42 15.32 -23.17
N THR A 353 6.20 16.37 -22.88
CA THR A 353 7.63 16.46 -23.26
C THR A 353 8.44 15.35 -22.59
N ALA A 354 8.19 15.04 -21.32
CA ALA A 354 8.83 13.93 -20.59
C ALA A 354 8.54 12.58 -21.27
N ALA A 355 7.30 12.35 -21.69
CA ALA A 355 6.93 11.14 -22.43
C ALA A 355 7.70 11.04 -23.77
N LEU A 356 7.73 12.11 -24.57
CA LEU A 356 8.47 12.11 -25.85
C LEU A 356 9.98 11.92 -25.65
N SER A 357 10.57 12.54 -24.62
CA SER A 357 12.00 12.40 -24.31
C SER A 357 12.34 10.98 -23.87
N THR A 358 11.45 10.30 -23.13
CA THR A 358 11.59 8.87 -22.78
C THR A 358 11.59 8.00 -24.02
N LEU A 359 10.68 8.24 -24.96
CA LEU A 359 10.61 7.49 -26.22
C LEU A 359 11.82 7.70 -27.12
N ALA A 360 12.36 8.94 -27.15
CA ALA A 360 13.62 9.24 -27.85
C ALA A 360 14.80 8.49 -27.21
N ALA A 361 14.89 8.48 -25.88
CA ALA A 361 15.90 7.71 -25.16
C ALA A 361 15.76 6.20 -25.43
N ALA A 362 14.55 5.66 -25.35
CA ALA A 362 14.27 4.24 -25.60
C ALA A 362 14.67 3.82 -27.01
N LYS A 363 14.32 4.61 -28.04
CA LYS A 363 14.75 4.37 -29.43
C LYS A 363 16.26 4.36 -29.56
N SER A 364 16.95 5.33 -28.96
CA SER A 364 18.40 5.50 -29.06
C SER A 364 19.16 4.41 -28.29
N LEU A 365 18.76 4.10 -27.07
CA LEU A 365 19.41 3.16 -26.15
C LEU A 365 18.84 1.73 -26.29
N ARG A 366 18.00 1.47 -27.29
CA ARG A 366 17.22 0.23 -27.43
C ARG A 366 18.04 -1.05 -27.23
N VAL A 367 19.14 -1.18 -27.96
CA VAL A 367 19.99 -2.39 -27.91
C VAL A 367 20.67 -2.52 -26.54
N GLU A 368 21.07 -1.40 -25.94
CA GLU A 368 21.68 -1.40 -24.63
C GLU A 368 20.68 -1.80 -23.53
N MET A 369 19.44 -1.31 -23.61
CA MET A 369 18.37 -1.68 -22.68
C MET A 369 18.00 -3.17 -22.76
N LEU A 370 17.89 -3.72 -23.97
CA LEU A 370 17.60 -5.15 -24.19
C LEU A 370 18.75 -6.02 -23.67
N LYS A 371 20.01 -5.61 -23.91
CA LYS A 371 21.19 -6.30 -23.37
C LYS A 371 21.22 -6.22 -21.84
N TYR A 372 20.92 -5.04 -21.27
CA TYR A 372 20.87 -4.86 -19.81
C TYR A 372 19.88 -5.83 -19.18
N GLN A 373 18.64 -5.91 -19.70
CA GLN A 373 17.63 -6.83 -19.15
C GLN A 373 18.10 -8.30 -19.23
N ARG A 374 18.64 -8.73 -20.37
CA ARG A 374 19.19 -10.09 -20.53
C ARG A 374 20.32 -10.36 -19.54
N ASP A 375 21.27 -9.44 -19.41
CA ASP A 375 22.46 -9.63 -18.58
C ASP A 375 22.13 -9.50 -17.08
N PHE A 376 21.09 -8.74 -16.72
CA PHE A 376 20.52 -8.66 -15.37
C PHE A 376 20.14 -10.07 -14.87
N TYR A 377 19.36 -10.84 -15.63
CA TYR A 377 18.92 -12.17 -15.19
C TYR A 377 20.08 -13.18 -15.09
N LYS A 378 21.10 -13.06 -15.94
CA LYS A 378 22.33 -13.85 -15.81
C LYS A 378 23.12 -13.52 -14.54
N GLU A 379 23.16 -12.24 -14.16
CA GLU A 379 23.82 -11.82 -12.92
C GLU A 379 23.00 -12.24 -11.70
N VAL A 380 21.69 -12.13 -11.75
CA VAL A 380 20.76 -12.61 -10.71
C VAL A 380 20.98 -14.11 -10.42
N GLU A 381 21.18 -14.94 -11.46
CA GLU A 381 21.47 -16.36 -11.30
C GLU A 381 22.79 -16.61 -10.56
N LYS A 382 23.85 -15.85 -10.88
CA LYS A 382 25.14 -15.94 -10.18
C LYS A 382 25.02 -15.45 -8.73
N GLU A 383 24.35 -14.33 -8.49
CA GLU A 383 24.10 -13.82 -7.14
C GLU A 383 23.31 -14.84 -6.31
N ALA A 384 22.27 -15.45 -6.85
CA ALA A 384 21.47 -16.49 -6.21
C ALA A 384 22.30 -17.74 -5.88
N ALA A 385 23.17 -18.17 -6.82
CA ALA A 385 24.07 -19.29 -6.61
C ALA A 385 25.11 -19.02 -5.50
N ALA A 386 25.56 -17.77 -5.37
CA ALA A 386 26.51 -17.35 -4.33
C ALA A 386 25.84 -17.08 -2.97
N TYR A 387 24.51 -16.86 -2.95
CA TYR A 387 23.78 -16.50 -1.73
C TYR A 387 23.84 -17.64 -0.70
N PRO A 388 24.15 -17.35 0.59
CA PRO A 388 24.32 -18.38 1.59
C PRO A 388 23.06 -19.17 1.93
N ILE A 389 21.87 -18.54 1.81
CA ILE A 389 20.57 -19.16 2.01
C ILE A 389 20.07 -19.67 0.66
N LYS A 390 19.85 -20.97 0.54
CA LYS A 390 19.44 -21.61 -0.72
C LYS A 390 17.93 -21.69 -0.90
N ALA A 391 17.20 -21.69 0.22
CA ALA A 391 15.74 -21.62 0.22
C ALA A 391 15.24 -21.07 1.56
N PHE A 392 14.01 -20.57 1.53
CA PHE A 392 13.23 -20.29 2.74
C PHE A 392 12.10 -21.31 2.86
N VAL A 393 11.82 -21.75 4.08
CA VAL A 393 10.59 -22.47 4.40
C VAL A 393 9.68 -21.55 5.19
N VAL A 394 8.41 -21.46 4.79
CA VAL A 394 7.45 -20.56 5.41
C VAL A 394 6.11 -21.27 5.62
N GLY A 395 5.43 -20.94 6.71
CA GLY A 395 4.08 -21.45 6.97
C GLY A 395 3.71 -21.40 8.44
N ASP A 396 2.43 -21.19 8.70
CA ASP A 396 1.85 -21.26 10.03
C ASP A 396 0.72 -22.30 10.01
N GLN A 397 0.93 -23.41 10.74
CA GLN A 397 -0.05 -24.51 10.80
C GLN A 397 -1.38 -24.10 11.45
N PHE A 398 -1.41 -23.00 12.20
CA PHE A 398 -2.56 -22.51 12.94
C PHE A 398 -3.28 -21.35 12.22
N ASP A 399 -2.59 -20.62 11.33
CA ASP A 399 -3.14 -19.53 10.54
C ASP A 399 -2.90 -19.71 9.04
N LYS A 400 -3.71 -20.60 8.46
CA LYS A 400 -3.63 -20.93 7.03
C LYS A 400 -4.01 -19.73 6.15
N THR A 401 -4.94 -18.89 6.60
CA THR A 401 -5.36 -17.70 5.84
C THR A 401 -4.21 -16.73 5.66
N ARG A 402 -3.45 -16.42 6.71
CA ARG A 402 -2.30 -15.52 6.65
C ARG A 402 -1.17 -16.13 5.81
N THR A 403 -0.88 -17.41 6.00
CA THR A 403 0.10 -18.14 5.17
C THR A 403 -0.26 -18.05 3.69
N ASN A 404 -1.51 -18.38 3.32
CA ASN A 404 -1.94 -18.35 1.92
C ASN A 404 -1.92 -16.93 1.34
N THR A 405 -2.24 -15.90 2.14
CA THR A 405 -2.15 -14.50 1.71
C THR A 405 -0.70 -14.10 1.38
N PHE A 406 0.26 -14.53 2.20
CA PHE A 406 1.69 -14.32 1.94
C PHE A 406 2.15 -15.03 0.66
N ILE A 407 1.78 -16.30 0.48
CA ILE A 407 2.09 -17.06 -0.72
C ILE A 407 1.48 -16.44 -1.98
N GLN A 408 0.23 -15.97 -1.91
CA GLN A 408 -0.40 -15.27 -3.04
C GLN A 408 0.32 -13.97 -3.41
N MET A 409 0.80 -13.21 -2.43
CA MET A 409 1.61 -12.02 -2.69
C MET A 409 2.87 -12.40 -3.49
N LEU A 410 3.61 -13.42 -3.08
CA LEU A 410 4.81 -13.88 -3.78
C LEU A 410 4.52 -14.39 -5.19
N LEU A 411 3.42 -15.12 -5.38
CA LEU A 411 3.00 -15.61 -6.71
C LEU A 411 2.69 -14.47 -7.67
N ARG A 412 2.16 -13.32 -7.20
CA ARG A 412 1.95 -12.12 -8.04
C ARG A 412 3.26 -11.55 -8.59
N HIS A 413 4.38 -11.81 -7.93
CA HIS A 413 5.72 -11.43 -8.36
C HIS A 413 6.44 -12.55 -9.14
N GLU A 414 5.71 -13.56 -9.61
CA GLU A 414 6.26 -14.72 -10.34
C GLU A 414 7.32 -15.52 -9.55
N VAL A 415 7.27 -15.51 -8.22
CA VAL A 415 8.15 -16.33 -7.39
C VAL A 415 7.73 -17.79 -7.49
N ASP A 416 8.69 -18.68 -7.80
CA ASP A 416 8.49 -20.12 -7.79
C ASP A 416 8.43 -20.65 -6.37
N ILE A 417 7.33 -21.34 -6.04
CA ILE A 417 7.00 -21.83 -4.70
C ILE A 417 6.61 -23.29 -4.79
N PHE A 418 7.03 -24.08 -3.80
CA PHE A 418 6.74 -25.52 -3.73
C PHE A 418 6.10 -25.89 -2.39
N ASN A 419 5.17 -26.83 -2.39
CA ASN A 419 4.68 -27.40 -1.15
C ASN A 419 5.81 -28.10 -0.40
N LEU A 420 5.84 -28.00 0.93
CA LEU A 420 6.77 -28.75 1.75
C LEU A 420 6.41 -30.25 1.72
N LYS A 421 7.37 -31.11 1.32
CA LYS A 421 7.15 -32.56 1.09
C LYS A 421 7.20 -33.39 2.39
N GLN A 422 7.97 -32.96 3.37
CA GLN A 422 8.18 -33.65 4.63
C GLN A 422 8.35 -32.69 5.79
N ASP A 423 8.00 -33.10 6.99
CA ASP A 423 8.18 -32.29 8.21
C ASP A 423 9.64 -31.95 8.43
N ILE A 424 9.93 -30.69 8.78
CA ILE A 424 11.28 -30.24 9.10
C ILE A 424 11.30 -29.27 10.29
N THR A 425 12.47 -29.15 10.89
CA THR A 425 12.77 -28.08 11.85
C THR A 425 13.86 -27.19 11.25
N ALA A 426 13.60 -25.90 11.15
CA ALA A 426 14.56 -24.89 10.68
C ALA A 426 14.49 -23.66 11.60
N ASP A 427 15.64 -23.12 11.98
CA ASP A 427 15.78 -22.00 12.93
C ASP A 427 14.94 -22.17 14.20
N GLY A 428 14.92 -23.40 14.76
CA GLY A 428 14.16 -23.74 15.97
C GLY A 428 12.64 -23.83 15.80
N LYS A 429 12.12 -23.67 14.59
CA LYS A 429 10.68 -23.72 14.28
C LYS A 429 10.33 -25.00 13.54
N GLN A 430 9.17 -25.57 13.83
CA GLN A 430 8.64 -26.77 13.15
C GLN A 430 7.75 -26.38 11.98
N PHE A 431 7.96 -27.02 10.84
CA PHE A 431 7.16 -26.85 9.62
C PHE A 431 6.59 -28.20 9.21
N LYS A 432 5.28 -28.24 8.97
CA LYS A 432 4.56 -29.47 8.64
C LYS A 432 4.35 -29.62 7.14
N ALA A 433 4.55 -30.83 6.63
CA ALA A 433 4.26 -31.19 5.26
C ALA A 433 2.80 -30.87 4.90
N GLY A 434 2.58 -30.28 3.72
CA GLY A 434 1.25 -29.87 3.27
C GLY A 434 0.65 -28.64 3.96
N GLN A 435 1.36 -28.02 4.92
CA GLN A 435 0.94 -26.80 5.63
C GLN A 435 1.99 -25.68 5.54
N ALA A 436 3.14 -25.98 4.97
CA ALA A 436 4.22 -25.04 4.74
C ALA A 436 4.73 -25.14 3.30
N PHE A 437 5.51 -24.14 2.91
CA PHE A 437 5.99 -23.97 1.54
C PHE A 437 7.49 -23.77 1.53
N VAL A 438 8.15 -24.24 0.46
CA VAL A 438 9.57 -24.04 0.18
C VAL A 438 9.69 -23.03 -0.95
N ILE A 439 10.51 -21.99 -0.73
CA ILE A 439 10.79 -20.90 -1.67
C ILE A 439 12.28 -20.95 -2.00
N PRO A 440 12.70 -21.59 -3.12
CA PRO A 440 14.12 -21.61 -3.52
C PRO A 440 14.62 -20.19 -3.79
N ALA A 441 15.80 -19.84 -3.29
CA ALA A 441 16.46 -18.59 -3.65
C ALA A 441 17.06 -18.63 -5.07
N THR A 442 17.42 -19.82 -5.55
CA THR A 442 18.02 -20.06 -6.86
C THR A 442 16.97 -20.06 -7.98
N GLN A 443 16.40 -18.89 -8.25
CA GLN A 443 15.41 -18.67 -9.31
C GLN A 443 15.50 -17.25 -9.88
N LYS A 444 14.85 -16.99 -11.04
CA LYS A 444 14.87 -15.69 -11.72
C LYS A 444 14.40 -14.51 -10.84
N GLN A 445 13.53 -14.77 -9.85
CA GLN A 445 13.00 -13.75 -8.93
C GLN A 445 13.81 -13.62 -7.64
N PHE A 446 15.09 -14.00 -7.64
CA PHE A 446 15.96 -13.94 -6.47
C PHE A 446 15.98 -12.55 -5.81
N LYS A 447 16.05 -11.46 -6.59
CA LYS A 447 16.08 -10.10 -6.01
C LYS A 447 14.76 -9.76 -5.29
N ILE A 448 13.62 -10.21 -5.78
CA ILE A 448 12.34 -10.11 -5.05
C ILE A 448 12.40 -10.91 -3.76
N ILE A 449 12.85 -12.17 -3.82
CA ILE A 449 12.99 -13.03 -2.63
C ILE A 449 13.92 -12.39 -1.60
N LYS A 450 15.08 -11.93 -2.05
CA LYS A 450 16.04 -11.27 -1.17
C LYS A 450 15.41 -10.08 -0.45
N THR A 451 14.78 -9.17 -1.19
CA THR A 451 14.17 -7.97 -0.60
C THR A 451 12.97 -8.25 0.32
N VAL A 452 12.26 -9.38 0.12
CA VAL A 452 11.13 -9.82 0.97
C VAL A 452 11.61 -10.38 2.31
N PHE A 453 12.77 -11.05 2.35
CA PHE A 453 13.25 -11.76 3.54
C PHE A 453 14.42 -11.08 4.24
N GLU A 454 15.17 -10.18 3.58
CA GLU A 454 16.35 -9.56 4.18
C GLU A 454 16.01 -8.65 5.35
N LYS A 455 16.98 -8.56 6.27
CA LYS A 455 16.99 -7.61 7.39
C LYS A 455 18.15 -6.65 7.18
N THR A 456 17.89 -5.36 7.25
CA THR A 456 18.88 -4.32 6.99
C THR A 456 19.11 -3.50 8.25
N PHE A 457 20.38 -3.30 8.60
CA PHE A 457 20.81 -2.57 9.81
C PHE A 457 21.81 -1.45 9.49
N GLU A 458 22.41 -1.48 8.30
CA GLU A 458 23.43 -0.53 7.88
C GLU A 458 22.97 0.24 6.64
N TYR A 459 23.19 1.55 6.66
CA TYR A 459 22.75 2.46 5.62
C TYR A 459 23.89 3.41 5.26
N LYS A 460 24.01 3.75 3.97
CA LYS A 460 24.98 4.73 3.46
C LYS A 460 24.59 6.17 3.76
N ASP A 461 23.29 6.42 3.96
CA ASP A 461 22.72 7.73 4.26
C ASP A 461 21.81 7.61 5.49
N SER A 462 21.57 8.71 6.18
CA SER A 462 20.65 8.79 7.32
C SER A 462 19.34 9.53 6.98
N LEU A 463 19.18 9.91 5.71
CA LEU A 463 18.02 10.62 5.21
C LEU A 463 17.24 9.73 4.26
N PHE A 464 15.96 9.57 4.51
CA PHE A 464 15.09 8.72 3.74
C PHE A 464 13.86 9.49 3.27
N TYR A 465 13.38 9.12 2.09
CA TYR A 465 12.13 9.66 1.55
C TYR A 465 10.93 8.84 2.01
N ASP A 466 11.13 7.53 2.25
CA ASP A 466 10.09 6.59 2.68
C ASP A 466 10.68 5.57 3.67
N VAL A 467 10.07 4.41 3.81
CA VAL A 467 10.45 3.37 4.77
C VAL A 467 11.84 2.78 4.51
N THR A 468 12.56 2.45 5.60
CA THR A 468 13.90 1.88 5.55
C THR A 468 13.91 0.36 5.64
N ALA A 469 12.84 -0.24 6.15
CA ALA A 469 12.67 -1.67 6.26
C ALA A 469 11.22 -2.09 6.02
N TRP A 470 11.07 -3.26 5.42
CA TRP A 470 9.75 -3.83 5.10
C TRP A 470 9.71 -5.35 5.22
N THR A 471 10.79 -6.03 5.64
CA THR A 471 10.91 -7.51 5.76
C THR A 471 9.54 -8.21 5.84
N MET A 472 9.02 -8.64 4.68
CA MET A 472 7.61 -9.06 4.55
C MET A 472 7.26 -10.27 5.42
N SER A 473 8.22 -11.18 5.65
CA SER A 473 8.00 -12.33 6.55
C SER A 473 7.69 -11.88 7.98
N LEU A 474 8.34 -10.82 8.46
CA LEU A 474 8.08 -10.22 9.78
C LEU A 474 6.75 -9.44 9.77
N ALA A 475 6.49 -8.67 8.71
CA ALA A 475 5.24 -7.92 8.55
C ALA A 475 4.00 -8.81 8.57
N PHE A 476 4.07 -9.96 7.89
CA PHE A 476 3.00 -10.95 7.93
C PHE A 476 3.00 -11.77 9.24
N GLY A 477 4.01 -11.61 10.11
CA GLY A 477 4.18 -12.47 11.30
C GLY A 477 4.35 -13.95 10.92
N MET A 478 5.02 -14.22 9.79
CA MET A 478 5.11 -15.54 9.19
C MET A 478 6.26 -16.34 9.80
N PRO A 479 6.03 -17.50 10.40
CA PRO A 479 7.10 -18.41 10.74
C PRO A 479 7.94 -18.69 9.50
N THR A 480 9.24 -18.41 9.59
CA THR A 480 10.21 -18.54 8.49
C THR A 480 11.44 -19.26 9.01
N GLY A 481 11.99 -20.17 8.22
CA GLY A 481 13.25 -20.83 8.46
C GLY A 481 14.17 -20.76 7.23
N GLU A 482 15.47 -20.64 7.45
CA GLU A 482 16.49 -20.59 6.40
C GLU A 482 17.07 -21.98 6.13
N ILE A 483 17.14 -22.35 4.87
CA ILE A 483 17.70 -23.62 4.40
C ILE A 483 18.97 -23.33 3.60
N LYS A 484 20.12 -23.84 4.09
CA LYS A 484 21.43 -23.61 3.47
C LYS A 484 21.84 -24.70 2.50
N THR A 485 21.31 -25.91 2.64
CA THR A 485 21.64 -27.08 1.80
C THR A 485 20.46 -28.04 1.73
N GLY A 486 20.38 -28.86 0.68
CA GLY A 486 19.45 -30.00 0.61
C GLY A 486 17.97 -29.61 0.43
N TYR A 487 17.68 -28.39 0.01
CA TYR A 487 16.30 -27.92 -0.15
C TYR A 487 15.53 -28.66 -1.24
N ASP A 488 16.23 -29.21 -2.26
CA ASP A 488 15.59 -29.95 -3.37
C ASP A 488 14.80 -31.16 -2.87
N GLN A 489 15.27 -31.82 -1.81
CA GLN A 489 14.57 -32.97 -1.20
C GLN A 489 13.31 -32.57 -0.45
N LEU A 490 13.19 -31.29 -0.09
CA LEU A 490 12.05 -30.73 0.64
C LEU A 490 10.94 -30.27 -0.29
N MET A 491 11.22 -30.09 -1.58
CA MET A 491 10.26 -29.61 -2.56
C MET A 491 9.29 -30.71 -2.96
N GLY A 492 8.00 -30.44 -2.78
CA GLY A 492 6.88 -31.21 -3.32
C GLY A 492 6.39 -30.66 -4.65
N ALA A 493 5.08 -30.67 -4.87
CA ALA A 493 4.47 -30.10 -6.06
C ALA A 493 4.64 -28.58 -6.11
N LYS A 494 4.96 -28.05 -7.30
CA LYS A 494 5.02 -26.59 -7.53
C LYS A 494 3.63 -25.99 -7.38
N VAL A 495 3.53 -24.86 -6.72
CA VAL A 495 2.30 -24.08 -6.59
C VAL A 495 2.14 -23.27 -7.87
N ILE A 496 1.16 -23.61 -8.71
CA ILE A 496 0.94 -22.97 -10.03
C ILE A 496 -0.24 -21.99 -10.05
N ASN A 497 -1.13 -22.09 -9.06
CA ASN A 497 -2.32 -21.24 -8.92
C ASN A 497 -2.39 -20.65 -7.51
N ALA A 498 -3.20 -19.63 -7.36
CA ALA A 498 -3.50 -19.09 -6.03
C ALA A 498 -3.96 -20.21 -5.09
N VAL A 499 -3.30 -20.30 -3.94
CA VAL A 499 -3.68 -21.28 -2.92
C VAL A 499 -5.09 -20.95 -2.45
N PRO A 500 -6.03 -21.92 -2.41
CA PRO A 500 -7.40 -21.66 -1.99
C PRO A 500 -7.45 -21.03 -0.60
N LEU A 501 -8.06 -19.83 -0.50
CA LEU A 501 -8.33 -19.18 0.79
C LEU A 501 -9.62 -19.68 1.44
N SER A 502 -10.24 -20.71 0.88
CA SER A 502 -11.57 -21.13 1.29
C SER A 502 -11.70 -22.65 1.42
N MET A 503 -12.31 -23.08 2.51
CA MET A 503 -12.81 -24.44 2.70
C MET A 503 -14.24 -24.53 2.17
N PRO A 504 -14.67 -25.71 1.68
CA PRO A 504 -16.07 -25.94 1.37
C PRO A 504 -16.96 -25.80 2.63
N VAL A 505 -18.26 -25.72 2.44
CA VAL A 505 -19.22 -25.71 3.56
C VAL A 505 -19.02 -26.97 4.42
N MET A 506 -18.82 -26.79 5.71
CA MET A 506 -18.58 -27.89 6.63
C MET A 506 -19.91 -28.55 7.04
N ASN A 507 -20.02 -29.86 6.88
CA ASN A 507 -21.14 -30.66 7.39
C ASN A 507 -20.89 -30.98 8.87
N LEU A 508 -21.38 -30.14 9.76
CA LEU A 508 -21.20 -30.28 11.20
C LEU A 508 -22.24 -31.26 11.77
N THR A 509 -21.84 -32.05 12.78
CA THR A 509 -22.74 -32.97 13.49
C THR A 509 -23.87 -32.17 14.18
N PRO A 510 -25.15 -32.40 13.88
CA PRO A 510 -26.27 -31.78 14.57
C PRO A 510 -26.32 -32.18 16.05
N ASN A 511 -26.98 -31.35 16.88
CA ASN A 511 -27.23 -31.60 18.29
C ASN A 511 -25.96 -31.77 19.17
N ALA A 512 -24.83 -31.22 18.75
CA ALA A 512 -23.67 -31.11 19.62
C ALA A 512 -23.99 -30.23 20.85
N ALA A 513 -23.33 -30.49 22.00
CA ALA A 513 -23.49 -29.68 23.21
C ALA A 513 -23.06 -28.22 22.96
N ALA A 514 -22.00 -28.05 22.16
CA ALA A 514 -21.55 -26.77 21.65
C ALA A 514 -20.75 -26.95 20.34
N TYR A 515 -20.50 -25.84 19.66
CA TYR A 515 -19.51 -25.75 18.57
C TYR A 515 -18.38 -24.83 18.98
N ALA A 516 -17.15 -25.15 18.58
CA ALA A 516 -15.97 -24.39 18.93
C ALA A 516 -15.11 -24.12 17.70
N PHE A 517 -14.42 -22.96 17.67
CA PHE A 517 -13.32 -22.70 16.73
C PHE A 517 -12.25 -21.84 17.39
N CYS A 518 -10.99 -22.11 17.00
CA CYS A 518 -9.85 -21.38 17.52
C CYS A 518 -9.78 -19.95 16.93
N TRP A 519 -9.23 -19.01 17.70
CA TRP A 519 -9.04 -17.62 17.28
C TRP A 519 -7.74 -17.41 16.50
N ASP A 520 -6.99 -18.49 16.25
CA ASP A 520 -5.67 -18.42 15.61
C ASP A 520 -5.74 -17.97 14.14
N ASP A 521 -6.70 -18.46 13.35
CA ASP A 521 -6.84 -18.10 11.93
C ASP A 521 -7.23 -16.62 11.76
N TYR A 522 -6.64 -15.97 10.77
CA TYR A 522 -6.88 -14.56 10.47
C TYR A 522 -8.35 -14.24 10.20
N ASN A 523 -9.13 -15.18 9.67
CA ASN A 523 -10.55 -15.02 9.39
C ASN A 523 -11.49 -15.36 10.57
N ALA A 524 -10.98 -15.73 11.75
CA ALA A 524 -11.84 -16.05 12.90
C ALA A 524 -12.79 -14.90 13.29
N PRO A 525 -12.36 -13.61 13.31
CA PRO A 525 -13.27 -12.47 13.54
C PRO A 525 -14.39 -12.38 12.51
N LYS A 526 -14.11 -12.68 11.23
CA LYS A 526 -15.11 -12.71 10.16
C LYS A 526 -16.21 -13.77 10.40
N VAL A 527 -15.79 -14.97 10.78
CA VAL A 527 -16.74 -16.06 11.11
C VAL A 527 -17.61 -15.70 12.30
N LEU A 528 -17.00 -15.19 13.38
CA LEU A 528 -17.75 -14.77 14.56
C LEU A 528 -18.78 -13.68 14.22
N TYR A 529 -18.38 -12.65 13.48
CA TYR A 529 -19.29 -11.56 13.09
C TYR A 529 -20.44 -12.05 12.23
N ARG A 530 -20.20 -12.94 11.25
CA ARG A 530 -21.27 -13.55 10.43
C ARG A 530 -22.29 -14.31 11.28
N LEU A 531 -21.85 -15.01 12.32
CA LEU A 531 -22.72 -15.71 13.27
C LEU A 531 -23.54 -14.74 14.10
N GLN A 532 -22.91 -13.67 14.62
CA GLN A 532 -23.57 -12.65 15.41
C GLN A 532 -24.65 -11.90 14.62
N LEU A 533 -24.44 -11.66 13.30
CA LEU A 533 -25.46 -11.13 12.40
C LEU A 533 -26.72 -12.01 12.29
N LYS A 534 -26.58 -13.32 12.55
CA LYS A 534 -27.69 -14.29 12.59
C LYS A 534 -28.28 -14.48 13.99
N GLY A 535 -27.89 -13.62 14.95
CA GLY A 535 -28.34 -13.69 16.33
C GLY A 535 -27.75 -14.84 17.15
N ILE A 536 -26.70 -15.48 16.66
CA ILE A 536 -26.01 -16.56 17.37
C ILE A 536 -25.19 -15.97 18.51
N LYS A 537 -25.43 -16.47 19.73
CA LYS A 537 -24.71 -16.10 20.94
C LYS A 537 -23.43 -16.90 21.05
N ALA A 538 -22.31 -16.21 21.20
CA ALA A 538 -21.00 -16.81 21.32
C ALA A 538 -20.31 -16.38 22.63
N LYS A 539 -19.42 -17.23 23.10
CA LYS A 539 -18.55 -16.95 24.25
C LYS A 539 -17.09 -17.16 23.86
N VAL A 540 -16.19 -16.51 24.55
CA VAL A 540 -14.74 -16.65 24.39
C VAL A 540 -14.14 -17.29 25.65
N ALA A 541 -13.23 -18.25 25.44
CA ALA A 541 -12.48 -18.92 26.51
C ALA A 541 -11.35 -17.99 27.01
N THR A 542 -11.35 -17.68 28.30
CA THR A 542 -10.26 -16.93 28.96
C THR A 542 -9.27 -17.86 29.68
N GLN A 543 -9.42 -19.16 29.51
CA GLN A 543 -8.50 -20.20 29.96
C GLN A 543 -8.44 -21.32 28.90
N LYS A 544 -7.36 -22.08 28.90
CA LYS A 544 -7.19 -23.24 28.03
C LYS A 544 -8.03 -24.43 28.52
N PHE A 545 -8.47 -25.25 27.57
CA PHE A 545 -9.24 -26.48 27.90
C PHE A 545 -9.00 -27.56 26.85
N LYS A 546 -9.40 -28.79 27.18
CA LYS A 546 -9.34 -29.97 26.31
C LYS A 546 -10.70 -30.62 26.17
N MET A 547 -11.05 -31.02 24.98
CA MET A 547 -12.32 -31.70 24.70
C MET A 547 -12.10 -32.94 23.81
N MET A 548 -12.93 -33.94 24.00
CA MET A 548 -13.01 -35.05 23.06
C MET A 548 -13.79 -34.63 21.82
N VAL A 549 -13.14 -34.69 20.66
CA VAL A 549 -13.75 -34.44 19.35
C VAL A 549 -13.54 -35.67 18.47
N ASN A 550 -14.61 -36.28 18.02
CA ASN A 550 -14.58 -37.51 17.18
C ASN A 550 -13.67 -38.63 17.75
N GLY A 551 -13.69 -38.81 19.08
CA GLY A 551 -12.90 -39.84 19.77
C GLY A 551 -11.43 -39.48 20.00
N LYS A 552 -11.01 -38.23 19.68
CA LYS A 552 -9.66 -37.75 19.85
C LYS A 552 -9.66 -36.55 20.79
N GLU A 553 -8.66 -36.45 21.67
CA GLU A 553 -8.49 -35.28 22.54
C GLU A 553 -7.94 -34.07 21.70
N GLU A 554 -8.72 -32.99 21.65
CA GLU A 554 -8.33 -31.72 21.02
C GLU A 554 -8.07 -30.67 22.09
N PHE A 555 -7.03 -29.82 21.82
CA PHE A 555 -6.56 -28.81 22.73
C PHE A 555 -7.01 -27.40 22.24
N PHE A 556 -7.65 -26.64 23.12
CA PHE A 556 -8.18 -25.31 22.82
C PHE A 556 -7.46 -24.24 23.63
N GLU A 557 -6.96 -23.24 22.92
CA GLU A 557 -6.18 -22.11 23.46
C GLU A 557 -7.08 -20.98 23.97
N TYR A 558 -6.45 -20.00 24.66
CA TYR A 558 -7.06 -18.72 24.98
C TYR A 558 -7.68 -18.08 23.74
N GLY A 559 -8.84 -17.45 23.88
CA GLY A 559 -9.54 -16.83 22.77
C GLY A 559 -10.41 -17.78 21.93
N THR A 560 -10.40 -19.08 22.20
CA THR A 560 -11.31 -20.02 21.52
C THR A 560 -12.75 -19.59 21.68
N ILE A 561 -13.47 -19.48 20.56
CA ILE A 561 -14.89 -19.15 20.52
C ILE A 561 -15.71 -20.43 20.71
N ILE A 562 -16.67 -20.39 21.61
CA ILE A 562 -17.68 -21.45 21.76
C ILE A 562 -19.09 -20.94 21.52
N ILE A 563 -19.91 -21.80 20.94
CA ILE A 563 -21.31 -21.56 20.62
C ILE A 563 -22.12 -22.64 21.37
N PRO A 564 -22.53 -22.41 22.63
CA PRO A 564 -23.30 -23.39 23.39
C PRO A 564 -24.67 -23.58 22.76
N SER A 565 -25.02 -24.81 22.38
CA SER A 565 -26.31 -25.10 21.71
C SER A 565 -27.50 -24.83 22.61
N ALA A 566 -27.36 -25.03 23.93
CA ALA A 566 -28.44 -24.78 24.91
C ALA A 566 -28.93 -23.33 24.95
N THR A 567 -28.04 -22.36 24.72
CA THR A 567 -28.34 -20.92 24.81
C THR A 567 -28.86 -20.30 23.52
N GLN A 568 -28.86 -21.08 22.40
CA GLN A 568 -29.32 -20.58 21.11
C GLN A 568 -30.85 -20.70 20.96
N THR A 569 -31.43 -19.79 20.21
CA THR A 569 -32.82 -19.88 19.78
C THR A 569 -32.98 -20.94 18.67
N ILE A 570 -32.02 -20.94 17.73
CA ILE A 570 -31.93 -21.89 16.60
C ILE A 570 -31.25 -23.16 17.10
N LYS A 571 -31.72 -24.36 16.70
CA LYS A 571 -31.26 -25.63 17.21
C LYS A 571 -30.94 -26.64 16.11
N GLY A 572 -30.30 -27.73 16.48
CA GLY A 572 -30.12 -28.93 15.68
C GLY A 572 -29.46 -28.69 14.34
N LYS A 573 -30.04 -29.24 13.28
CA LYS A 573 -29.56 -29.16 11.90
C LYS A 573 -29.42 -27.71 11.41
N GLU A 574 -30.37 -26.87 11.79
CA GLU A 574 -30.36 -25.46 11.35
C GLU A 574 -29.18 -24.72 11.96
N LEU A 575 -28.92 -24.88 13.25
CA LEU A 575 -27.75 -24.28 13.93
C LEU A 575 -26.45 -24.76 13.28
N ALA A 576 -26.29 -26.06 13.09
CA ALA A 576 -25.11 -26.67 12.47
C ALA A 576 -24.89 -26.14 11.04
N GLY A 577 -25.97 -26.02 10.25
CA GLY A 577 -25.94 -25.46 8.88
C GLY A 577 -25.54 -23.99 8.85
N LEU A 578 -26.06 -23.17 9.76
CA LEU A 578 -25.67 -21.75 9.86
C LEU A 578 -24.20 -21.58 10.23
N ILE A 579 -23.69 -22.39 11.15
CA ILE A 579 -22.27 -22.33 11.57
C ILE A 579 -21.38 -22.77 10.41
N GLY A 580 -21.70 -23.89 9.74
CA GLY A 580 -20.95 -24.35 8.56
C GLY A 580 -20.95 -23.32 7.42
N THR A 581 -22.07 -22.62 7.20
CA THR A 581 -22.18 -21.56 6.22
C THR A 581 -21.35 -20.33 6.61
N ALA A 582 -21.33 -19.95 7.89
CA ALA A 582 -20.54 -18.82 8.36
C ALA A 582 -19.03 -19.06 8.20
N ALA A 583 -18.57 -20.29 8.37
CA ALA A 583 -17.17 -20.69 8.18
C ALA A 583 -16.81 -20.90 6.68
N ALA A 584 -17.80 -21.09 5.81
CA ALA A 584 -17.57 -21.27 4.38
C ALA A 584 -16.83 -20.08 3.76
N GLY A 585 -15.91 -20.36 2.85
CA GLY A 585 -15.06 -19.33 2.24
C GLY A 585 -13.99 -18.79 3.19
N THR A 586 -13.67 -19.51 4.29
CA THR A 586 -12.56 -19.22 5.20
C THR A 586 -11.74 -20.49 5.45
N ASN A 587 -10.62 -20.40 6.16
CA ASN A 587 -9.84 -21.54 6.64
C ASN A 587 -10.12 -21.90 8.11
N VAL A 588 -11.14 -21.29 8.71
CA VAL A 588 -11.51 -21.52 10.10
C VAL A 588 -12.16 -22.89 10.26
N GLU A 589 -11.51 -23.78 10.99
CA GLU A 589 -12.05 -25.09 11.33
C GLU A 589 -13.00 -25.00 12.52
N VAL A 590 -14.16 -25.67 12.41
CA VAL A 590 -15.17 -25.69 13.47
C VAL A 590 -15.33 -27.10 13.99
N PHE A 591 -15.28 -27.27 15.30
CA PHE A 591 -15.38 -28.53 16.04
C PHE A 591 -16.77 -28.68 16.67
N ALA A 592 -17.42 -29.79 16.49
CA ALA A 592 -18.66 -30.16 17.20
C ALA A 592 -18.31 -30.90 18.50
N LEU A 593 -18.67 -30.30 19.64
CA LEU A 593 -18.39 -30.84 20.98
C LEU A 593 -19.60 -31.62 21.48
N SER A 594 -19.43 -32.91 21.74
CA SER A 594 -20.52 -33.82 22.14
C SER A 594 -20.95 -33.69 23.62
N THR A 595 -20.08 -33.16 24.46
CA THR A 595 -20.28 -33.01 25.90
C THR A 595 -19.87 -31.63 26.40
N GLY A 596 -20.38 -31.19 27.52
CA GLY A 596 -19.93 -30.01 28.26
C GLY A 596 -18.81 -30.26 29.27
N LEU A 597 -18.47 -31.56 29.50
CA LEU A 597 -17.41 -31.97 30.42
C LEU A 597 -16.07 -31.97 29.71
N ALA A 598 -15.12 -31.22 30.20
CA ALA A 598 -13.78 -31.13 29.64
C ALA A 598 -12.92 -32.31 30.09
N GLY A 599 -12.00 -32.76 29.19
CA GLY A 599 -10.96 -33.75 29.55
C GLY A 599 -9.82 -33.11 30.36
N GLY A 600 -9.80 -31.78 30.44
CA GLY A 600 -8.86 -30.94 31.22
C GLY A 600 -9.11 -29.46 31.05
N GLY A 601 -8.76 -28.65 32.04
CA GLY A 601 -9.02 -27.21 32.06
C GLY A 601 -10.44 -26.88 32.53
N ILE A 602 -11.18 -26.05 31.78
CA ILE A 602 -12.50 -25.54 32.15
C ILE A 602 -13.66 -26.23 31.42
N ASP A 603 -14.70 -26.60 32.11
CA ASP A 603 -15.95 -27.11 31.56
C ASP A 603 -16.76 -26.01 30.88
N LEU A 604 -17.61 -26.35 29.87
CA LEU A 604 -18.34 -25.38 29.05
C LEU A 604 -19.30 -24.47 29.85
N GLY A 605 -19.63 -24.81 31.06
CA GLY A 605 -20.43 -24.02 32.00
C GLY A 605 -19.63 -23.03 32.85
N SER A 606 -18.30 -23.03 32.75
CA SER A 606 -17.40 -22.18 33.58
C SER A 606 -17.65 -20.69 33.35
N ALA A 607 -17.49 -19.91 34.42
CA ALA A 607 -17.47 -18.43 34.35
C ALA A 607 -16.30 -17.87 33.56
N SER A 608 -15.28 -18.69 33.26
CA SER A 608 -14.15 -18.32 32.38
C SER A 608 -14.51 -18.34 30.88
N PHE A 609 -15.74 -18.66 30.52
CA PHE A 609 -16.30 -18.40 29.18
C PHE A 609 -17.12 -17.11 29.20
N ASN A 610 -16.52 -16.00 28.75
CA ASN A 610 -17.16 -14.69 28.70
C ASN A 610 -18.02 -14.52 27.45
N ASN A 611 -19.16 -13.84 27.56
CA ASN A 611 -19.99 -13.51 26.38
C ASN A 611 -19.25 -12.52 25.48
N VAL A 612 -19.32 -12.72 24.17
CA VAL A 612 -18.77 -11.79 23.19
C VAL A 612 -19.89 -10.97 22.55
N LYS A 613 -19.83 -9.68 22.72
CA LYS A 613 -20.79 -8.74 22.12
C LYS A 613 -20.50 -8.59 20.62
N GLN A 614 -21.54 -8.38 19.84
CA GLN A 614 -21.38 -7.97 18.43
C GLN A 614 -20.78 -6.56 18.37
N PRO A 615 -19.66 -6.35 17.66
CA PRO A 615 -19.10 -5.03 17.49
C PRO A 615 -20.06 -4.11 16.71
N LYS A 616 -20.31 -2.92 17.26
CA LYS A 616 -20.98 -1.80 16.60
C LYS A 616 -19.97 -0.66 16.55
N VAL A 617 -19.28 -0.54 15.41
CA VAL A 617 -18.07 0.26 15.29
C VAL A 617 -18.37 1.63 14.70
N MET A 618 -17.91 2.69 15.37
CA MET A 618 -17.71 4.02 14.82
C MET A 618 -16.22 4.32 14.73
N MET A 619 -15.81 5.02 13.69
CA MET A 619 -14.45 5.51 13.55
C MET A 619 -14.46 6.99 13.20
N PHE A 620 -13.59 7.77 13.83
CA PHE A 620 -13.39 9.16 13.43
C PHE A 620 -12.68 9.25 12.07
N GLY A 621 -13.11 10.23 11.28
CA GLY A 621 -12.51 10.64 10.02
C GLY A 621 -12.67 12.14 9.82
N GLY A 622 -12.35 12.63 8.64
CA GLY A 622 -12.47 14.04 8.31
C GLY A 622 -11.26 14.88 8.71
N THR A 623 -11.41 16.20 8.59
CA THR A 623 -10.32 17.16 8.84
C THR A 623 -9.68 16.96 10.22
N GLY A 624 -8.36 16.89 10.24
CA GLY A 624 -7.56 16.63 11.44
C GLY A 624 -7.10 15.18 11.60
N THR A 625 -7.75 14.20 10.94
CA THR A 625 -7.30 12.81 10.96
C THR A 625 -6.38 12.52 9.78
N ASN A 626 -5.47 11.58 9.94
CA ASN A 626 -4.63 11.09 8.85
C ASN A 626 -5.46 10.17 7.94
N ALA A 627 -5.63 10.55 6.68
CA ALA A 627 -6.49 9.83 5.74
C ALA A 627 -6.02 8.39 5.47
N THR A 628 -4.71 8.15 5.41
CA THR A 628 -4.17 6.80 5.19
C THR A 628 -4.46 5.89 6.38
N ASP A 629 -4.30 6.34 7.61
CA ASP A 629 -4.58 5.53 8.80
C ASP A 629 -6.06 5.20 8.92
N VAL A 630 -6.93 6.18 8.63
CA VAL A 630 -8.38 5.93 8.56
C VAL A 630 -8.69 4.90 7.47
N GLY A 631 -8.08 5.04 6.30
CA GLY A 631 -8.28 4.15 5.16
C GLY A 631 -7.79 2.72 5.42
N GLU A 632 -6.64 2.56 6.04
CA GLU A 632 -6.07 1.26 6.40
C GLU A 632 -6.96 0.49 7.37
N ILE A 633 -7.49 1.16 8.38
CA ILE A 633 -8.43 0.57 9.34
C ILE A 633 -9.77 0.26 8.66
N TRP A 634 -10.28 1.19 7.84
CA TRP A 634 -11.51 0.97 7.08
C TRP A 634 -11.41 -0.25 6.17
N HIS A 635 -10.38 -0.32 5.35
CA HIS A 635 -10.12 -1.45 4.45
C HIS A 635 -10.02 -2.78 5.22
N MET A 636 -9.33 -2.80 6.35
CA MET A 636 -9.21 -4.01 7.18
C MET A 636 -10.58 -4.47 7.68
N ILE A 637 -11.35 -3.58 8.29
CA ILE A 637 -12.65 -3.91 8.90
C ILE A 637 -13.66 -4.32 7.83
N ASP A 638 -13.74 -3.58 6.72
CA ASP A 638 -14.71 -3.80 5.65
C ASP A 638 -14.32 -4.95 4.71
N ILE A 639 -13.17 -4.85 4.05
CA ILE A 639 -12.78 -5.83 3.01
C ILE A 639 -12.36 -7.16 3.61
N ARG A 640 -11.53 -7.15 4.68
CA ARG A 640 -11.00 -8.41 5.21
C ARG A 640 -11.99 -9.11 6.12
N TYR A 641 -12.72 -8.37 6.95
CA TYR A 641 -13.60 -8.97 7.95
C TYR A 641 -15.08 -8.84 7.64
N ASN A 642 -15.49 -8.04 6.65
CA ASN A 642 -16.88 -7.76 6.27
C ASN A 642 -17.71 -7.21 7.45
N ILE A 643 -17.11 -6.32 8.23
CA ILE A 643 -17.76 -5.64 9.36
C ILE A 643 -18.05 -4.20 8.94
N PRO A 644 -19.30 -3.72 9.04
CA PRO A 644 -19.61 -2.33 8.74
C PRO A 644 -18.99 -1.40 9.81
N VAL A 645 -18.43 -0.29 9.36
CA VAL A 645 -17.90 0.78 10.21
C VAL A 645 -18.53 2.10 9.80
N SER A 646 -19.03 2.85 10.79
CA SER A 646 -19.53 4.21 10.56
C SER A 646 -18.37 5.19 10.68
N ILE A 647 -17.91 5.75 9.56
CA ILE A 647 -16.92 6.83 9.57
C ILE A 647 -17.66 8.14 9.82
N VAL A 648 -17.25 8.88 10.84
CA VAL A 648 -17.88 10.11 11.29
C VAL A 648 -16.85 11.22 11.40
N ASP A 649 -17.12 12.35 10.75
CA ASP A 649 -16.24 13.52 10.87
C ASP A 649 -16.12 13.98 12.33
N VAL A 650 -14.89 14.30 12.73
CA VAL A 650 -14.57 14.78 14.10
C VAL A 650 -15.51 15.92 14.54
N ASP A 651 -15.76 16.90 13.64
CA ASP A 651 -16.58 18.08 13.91
C ASP A 651 -18.07 17.75 14.14
N ARG A 652 -18.53 16.60 13.67
CA ARG A 652 -19.93 16.18 13.79
C ARG A 652 -20.22 15.36 15.06
N PHE A 653 -19.23 15.03 15.86
CA PHE A 653 -19.40 14.12 16.98
C PHE A 653 -20.43 14.60 18.02
N ASN A 654 -20.56 15.91 18.23
CA ASN A 654 -21.57 16.46 19.12
C ASN A 654 -23.01 16.13 18.72
N SER A 655 -23.29 16.04 17.43
CA SER A 655 -24.64 15.86 16.86
C SER A 655 -25.08 14.41 16.71
N ILE A 656 -24.16 13.42 16.86
CA ILE A 656 -24.51 12.01 16.68
C ILE A 656 -25.00 11.36 17.98
N ASN A 657 -25.72 10.25 17.86
CA ASN A 657 -26.02 9.37 18.99
C ASN A 657 -24.92 8.31 19.15
N ALA A 658 -23.99 8.53 20.09
CA ALA A 658 -22.88 7.62 20.36
C ALA A 658 -23.31 6.29 21.00
N ASP A 659 -24.48 6.22 21.65
CA ASP A 659 -24.99 5.01 22.33
C ASP A 659 -25.32 3.87 21.35
N LYS A 660 -25.39 4.17 20.05
CA LYS A 660 -25.54 3.16 19.00
C LYS A 660 -24.30 2.27 18.83
N TYR A 661 -23.15 2.72 19.33
CA TYR A 661 -21.85 2.10 19.16
C TYR A 661 -21.31 1.58 20.50
N ASN A 662 -20.61 0.46 20.47
CA ASN A 662 -19.91 -0.08 21.64
C ASN A 662 -18.38 -0.02 21.48
N VAL A 663 -17.90 0.31 20.26
CA VAL A 663 -16.50 0.55 19.94
C VAL A 663 -16.38 1.86 19.18
N ILE A 664 -15.51 2.76 19.64
CA ILE A 664 -15.09 3.97 18.90
C ILE A 664 -13.60 3.84 18.60
N ILE A 665 -13.21 4.13 17.36
CA ILE A 665 -11.82 4.11 16.91
C ILE A 665 -11.38 5.56 16.64
N MET A 666 -10.22 5.92 17.18
CA MET A 666 -9.52 7.18 16.93
C MET A 666 -8.21 6.87 16.17
N PRO A 667 -8.19 6.91 14.83
CA PRO A 667 -6.97 6.80 14.03
C PRO A 667 -5.99 7.94 14.35
N SER A 668 -4.73 7.82 13.93
CA SER A 668 -3.74 8.90 14.08
C SER A 668 -4.25 10.23 13.52
N GLY A 669 -3.99 11.33 14.24
CA GLY A 669 -4.40 12.67 13.85
C GLY A 669 -4.42 13.68 14.98
N SER A 670 -4.71 14.93 14.61
CA SER A 670 -4.92 16.05 15.54
C SER A 670 -6.42 16.20 15.82
N TYR A 671 -6.83 15.96 17.05
CA TYR A 671 -8.22 16.05 17.48
C TYR A 671 -8.56 17.39 18.15
N ASN A 672 -7.86 18.47 17.78
CA ASN A 672 -8.09 19.81 18.32
C ASN A 672 -9.50 20.34 18.04
N ASN A 673 -10.17 19.80 17.02
CA ASN A 673 -11.55 20.11 16.67
C ASN A 673 -12.58 19.44 17.61
N LEU A 674 -12.20 18.48 18.44
CA LEU A 674 -13.04 17.97 19.52
C LEU A 674 -13.12 19.01 20.65
N ASN A 675 -14.14 19.86 20.58
CA ASN A 675 -14.37 20.88 21.60
C ASN A 675 -14.74 20.25 22.96
N LYS A 676 -14.73 21.07 24.00
CA LYS A 676 -14.99 20.57 25.38
C LYS A 676 -16.29 19.76 25.55
N PRO A 677 -17.46 20.17 24.98
CA PRO A 677 -18.67 19.35 25.00
C PRO A 677 -18.51 17.99 24.36
N ALA A 678 -17.79 17.91 23.21
CA ALA A 678 -17.51 16.65 22.53
C ALA A 678 -16.59 15.74 23.36
N GLN A 679 -15.56 16.31 24.02
CA GLN A 679 -14.69 15.58 24.94
C GLN A 679 -15.45 15.02 26.13
N ASP A 680 -16.34 15.82 26.75
CA ASP A 680 -17.16 15.39 27.90
C ASP A 680 -18.11 14.27 27.48
N LYS A 681 -18.77 14.40 26.35
CA LYS A 681 -19.61 13.34 25.76
C LYS A 681 -18.82 12.05 25.51
N LEU A 682 -17.61 12.15 24.98
CA LEU A 682 -16.75 10.98 24.75
C LEU A 682 -16.35 10.32 26.09
N LYS A 683 -15.99 11.12 27.11
CA LYS A 683 -15.71 10.62 28.48
C LYS A 683 -16.91 9.91 29.10
N GLU A 684 -18.10 10.50 28.98
CA GLU A 684 -19.35 9.91 29.45
C GLU A 684 -19.64 8.57 28.78
N TRP A 685 -19.50 8.51 27.41
CA TRP A 685 -19.69 7.29 26.65
C TRP A 685 -18.71 6.18 27.06
N ILE A 686 -17.41 6.52 27.25
CA ILE A 686 -16.43 5.56 27.75
C ILE A 686 -16.86 5.10 29.15
N GLY A 687 -17.16 6.04 30.06
CA GLY A 687 -17.57 5.75 31.44
C GLY A 687 -18.80 4.85 31.55
N ALA A 688 -19.69 4.91 30.56
CA ALA A 688 -20.88 4.05 30.47
C ALA A 688 -20.57 2.61 30.02
N GLY A 689 -19.31 2.31 29.59
CA GLY A 689 -18.85 0.98 29.22
C GLY A 689 -18.39 0.86 27.76
N GLY A 690 -18.16 1.98 27.07
CA GLY A 690 -17.60 2.01 25.72
C GLY A 690 -16.13 1.57 25.66
N THR A 691 -15.72 0.97 24.57
CA THR A 691 -14.31 0.66 24.27
C THR A 691 -13.78 1.68 23.26
N LEU A 692 -12.83 2.51 23.68
CA LEU A 692 -12.11 3.45 22.82
C LEU A 692 -10.77 2.86 22.41
N VAL A 693 -10.49 2.77 21.10
CA VAL A 693 -9.21 2.32 20.55
C VAL A 693 -8.55 3.51 19.85
N ALA A 694 -7.37 3.91 20.30
CA ALA A 694 -6.64 5.03 19.73
C ALA A 694 -5.26 4.62 19.25
N THR A 695 -4.85 5.14 18.09
CA THR A 695 -3.53 4.85 17.50
C THR A 695 -2.67 6.12 17.45
N GLU A 696 -1.37 5.96 17.67
CA GLU A 696 -0.31 6.97 17.46
C GLU A 696 -0.63 8.35 18.07
N ASP A 697 -0.75 9.42 17.28
CA ASP A 697 -1.02 10.78 17.77
C ASP A 697 -2.36 10.92 18.50
N ALA A 698 -3.36 10.10 18.16
CA ALA A 698 -4.61 10.06 18.91
C ALA A 698 -4.40 9.57 20.34
N ALA A 699 -3.54 8.55 20.54
CA ALA A 699 -3.20 8.08 21.89
C ALA A 699 -2.47 9.15 22.70
N LYS A 700 -1.56 9.90 22.07
CA LYS A 700 -0.89 11.05 22.69
C LYS A 700 -1.87 12.17 23.04
N TRP A 701 -2.80 12.49 22.13
CA TRP A 701 -3.83 13.49 22.35
C TRP A 701 -4.73 13.13 23.55
N LEU A 702 -5.14 11.87 23.67
CA LEU A 702 -5.94 11.38 24.80
C LEU A 702 -5.22 11.53 26.14
N SER A 703 -3.92 11.22 26.18
CA SER A 703 -3.09 11.43 27.38
C SER A 703 -3.04 12.92 27.75
N THR A 704 -2.74 13.79 26.79
CA THR A 704 -2.62 15.24 26.99
C THR A 704 -3.94 15.87 27.48
N ASN A 705 -5.11 15.32 27.07
CA ASN A 705 -6.43 15.81 27.44
C ASN A 705 -7.06 15.07 28.64
N GLY A 706 -6.27 14.27 29.34
CA GLY A 706 -6.68 13.62 30.59
C GLY A 706 -7.76 12.54 30.42
N PHE A 707 -7.73 11.81 29.32
CA PHE A 707 -8.52 10.59 29.13
C PHE A 707 -7.81 9.35 29.65
N THR A 708 -6.47 9.35 29.61
CA THR A 708 -5.60 8.26 30.06
C THR A 708 -4.53 8.78 31.00
N LYS A 709 -3.90 7.85 31.74
CA LYS A 709 -2.73 8.13 32.59
C LYS A 709 -1.41 7.80 31.92
N VAL A 710 -1.46 7.44 30.65
CA VAL A 710 -0.29 7.10 29.83
C VAL A 710 0.71 8.27 29.84
N ILE A 711 1.98 7.96 30.04
CA ILE A 711 3.08 8.93 29.98
C ILE A 711 3.90 8.66 28.71
N PHE A 712 4.13 9.70 27.92
CA PHE A 712 5.02 9.64 26.77
C PHE A 712 6.39 10.20 27.17
N LYS A 713 7.44 9.48 26.80
CA LYS A 713 8.82 9.91 27.03
C LYS A 713 9.15 11.17 26.24
N ASN A 714 9.90 12.08 26.86
CA ASN A 714 10.48 13.20 26.13
C ASN A 714 11.70 12.71 25.34
N THR A 715 11.67 12.95 24.03
CA THR A 715 12.74 12.58 23.08
C THR A 715 13.63 13.77 22.71
N GLU A 716 13.41 14.95 23.28
CA GLU A 716 14.25 16.11 23.04
C GLU A 716 15.67 15.89 23.60
N GLU A 717 16.64 15.85 22.71
CA GLU A 717 18.05 15.85 23.11
C GLU A 717 18.43 17.23 23.66
N LYS A 718 19.13 17.23 24.80
CA LYS A 718 19.82 18.44 25.26
C LYS A 718 20.92 18.77 24.24
N ARG A 719 20.74 19.85 23.49
CA ARG A 719 21.76 20.35 22.58
C ARG A 719 23.01 20.80 23.36
N ASP A 720 24.18 20.34 22.92
CA ASP A 720 25.43 20.96 23.31
C ASP A 720 25.48 22.37 22.69
N SER A 721 25.31 23.39 23.52
CA SER A 721 25.29 24.78 23.09
C SER A 721 26.66 25.29 22.60
N THR A 722 27.73 24.48 22.74
CA THR A 722 29.08 24.79 22.30
C THR A 722 29.37 24.34 20.86
N LEU A 723 28.53 23.49 20.29
CA LEU A 723 28.68 23.01 18.93
C LEU A 723 28.29 24.08 17.90
N GLN A 724 29.26 24.47 17.09
CA GLN A 724 29.01 25.25 15.88
C GLN A 724 28.88 24.33 14.68
N LEU A 725 27.64 24.21 14.17
CA LEU A 725 27.35 23.40 13.00
C LEU A 725 27.14 24.33 11.78
N PRO A 726 27.61 23.93 10.60
CA PRO A 726 27.30 24.66 9.37
C PRO A 726 25.79 24.78 9.15
N TYR A 727 25.31 25.96 8.81
CA TYR A 727 23.87 26.24 8.69
C TYR A 727 23.18 25.34 7.66
N TYR A 728 23.85 25.01 6.56
CA TYR A 728 23.28 24.14 5.51
C TYR A 728 22.95 22.70 5.98
N LEU A 729 23.59 22.21 7.06
CA LEU A 729 23.32 20.89 7.64
C LEU A 729 22.09 20.87 8.56
N ARG A 730 21.48 22.03 8.85
CA ARG A 730 20.38 22.13 9.82
C ARG A 730 19.19 21.23 9.48
N SER A 731 18.78 21.25 8.21
CA SER A 731 17.66 20.44 7.73
C SER A 731 17.98 18.93 7.80
N ASP A 732 19.17 18.56 7.37
CA ASP A 732 19.61 17.17 7.31
C ASP A 732 19.78 16.58 8.72
N GLU A 733 20.30 17.35 9.66
CA GLU A 733 20.41 16.91 11.06
C GLU A 733 19.03 16.67 11.70
N MET A 734 18.03 17.51 11.40
CA MET A 734 16.67 17.29 11.91
C MET A 734 16.04 16.05 11.28
N ARG A 735 16.15 15.89 9.97
CA ARG A 735 15.57 14.75 9.24
C ARG A 735 16.25 13.41 9.56
N ALA A 736 17.53 13.43 9.90
CA ALA A 736 18.23 12.21 10.33
C ALA A 736 17.69 11.63 11.65
N LYS A 737 16.88 12.40 12.40
CA LYS A 737 16.19 11.97 13.63
C LYS A 737 14.82 11.37 13.36
N ASP A 738 14.31 11.44 12.14
CA ASP A 738 13.02 10.87 11.79
C ASP A 738 13.06 9.35 11.92
N MET A 739 11.98 8.78 12.44
CA MET A 739 11.75 7.34 12.44
C MET A 739 11.19 6.95 11.06
N ALA A 740 12.08 6.63 10.14
CA ALA A 740 11.70 6.36 8.75
C ALA A 740 11.32 4.87 8.53
N GLY A 741 10.46 4.32 9.39
CA GLY A 741 9.96 2.95 9.30
C GLY A 741 10.99 1.89 9.65
N SER A 742 10.94 1.39 10.89
CA SER A 742 11.81 0.33 11.40
C SER A 742 11.00 -0.75 12.10
N LEU A 743 11.54 -1.97 12.15
CA LEU A 743 10.89 -3.13 12.71
C LEU A 743 11.44 -3.43 14.09
N PHE A 744 10.55 -3.51 15.07
CA PHE A 744 10.90 -3.75 16.46
C PHE A 744 10.23 -4.99 17.01
N GLU A 745 10.96 -5.76 17.80
CA GLU A 745 10.45 -6.90 18.54
C GLU A 745 9.73 -6.42 19.80
N ALA A 746 8.49 -6.91 19.98
CA ALA A 746 7.75 -6.76 21.20
C ALA A 746 7.34 -8.11 21.79
N LYS A 747 7.24 -8.18 23.13
CA LYS A 747 6.72 -9.33 23.86
C LYS A 747 5.25 -9.16 24.14
N LEU A 748 4.49 -10.26 23.99
CA LEU A 748 3.06 -10.37 24.26
C LEU A 748 2.83 -11.16 25.54
N ASP A 749 1.90 -10.70 26.37
CA ASP A 749 1.25 -11.55 27.36
C ASP A 749 0.13 -12.37 26.66
N LEU A 750 0.41 -13.63 26.34
CA LEU A 750 -0.51 -14.52 25.63
C LEU A 750 -1.81 -14.82 26.41
N THR A 751 -1.86 -14.54 27.72
CA THR A 751 -3.05 -14.73 28.55
C THR A 751 -4.00 -13.51 28.50
N HIS A 752 -3.52 -12.37 28.00
CA HIS A 752 -4.28 -11.14 27.89
C HIS A 752 -5.20 -11.15 26.64
N PRO A 753 -6.45 -10.65 26.73
CA PRO A 753 -7.39 -10.68 25.60
C PRO A 753 -6.87 -10.05 24.30
N LEU A 754 -6.02 -9.04 24.35
CA LEU A 754 -5.41 -8.44 23.14
C LEU A 754 -4.43 -9.39 22.42
N ALA A 755 -3.93 -10.41 23.09
CA ALA A 755 -3.01 -11.40 22.53
C ALA A 755 -3.69 -12.74 22.15
N TYR A 756 -5.02 -12.85 22.28
CA TYR A 756 -5.72 -14.07 21.87
C TYR A 756 -5.48 -14.38 20.38
N GLY A 757 -5.28 -15.67 20.07
CA GLY A 757 -4.94 -16.15 18.73
C GLY A 757 -3.47 -16.01 18.36
N TYR A 758 -2.60 -15.53 19.26
CA TYR A 758 -1.15 -15.62 19.11
C TYR A 758 -0.64 -16.84 19.88
N ARG A 759 0.31 -17.56 19.29
CA ARG A 759 0.97 -18.71 19.93
C ARG A 759 2.43 -18.42 20.26
N ASN A 760 3.01 -17.42 19.62
CA ASN A 760 4.35 -16.93 19.92
C ASN A 760 4.27 -15.69 20.82
N PRO A 761 5.00 -15.62 21.94
CA PRO A 761 5.04 -14.43 22.77
C PRO A 761 5.86 -13.27 22.18
N SER A 762 6.42 -13.42 20.99
CA SER A 762 7.16 -12.37 20.25
C SER A 762 6.43 -11.98 18.98
N VAL A 763 6.34 -10.69 18.70
CA VAL A 763 5.75 -10.10 17.50
C VAL A 763 6.63 -8.99 16.96
N SER A 764 6.62 -8.79 15.63
CA SER A 764 7.30 -7.67 14.97
C SER A 764 6.33 -6.53 14.76
N ILE A 765 6.65 -5.35 15.28
CA ILE A 765 5.87 -4.12 15.15
C ILE A 765 6.60 -3.17 14.22
N PHE A 766 5.87 -2.56 13.29
CA PHE A 766 6.36 -1.46 12.46
C PHE A 766 6.20 -0.13 13.19
N LYS A 767 7.26 0.67 13.22
CA LYS A 767 7.27 1.98 13.86
C LYS A 767 7.78 3.05 12.90
N SER A 768 6.96 4.07 12.66
CA SER A 768 7.27 5.22 11.81
C SER A 768 7.12 6.56 12.53
N ASN A 769 7.02 6.53 13.86
CA ASN A 769 6.86 7.71 14.70
C ASN A 769 7.84 7.70 15.87
N THR A 770 8.02 8.83 16.52
CA THR A 770 8.91 9.01 17.68
C THR A 770 8.17 9.03 19.02
N LEU A 771 7.01 8.39 19.08
CA LEU A 771 6.21 8.24 20.29
C LEU A 771 6.66 7.01 21.08
N PHE A 772 7.02 7.19 22.33
CA PHE A 772 7.44 6.11 23.24
C PHE A 772 6.64 6.22 24.53
N MET A 773 5.81 5.19 24.80
CA MET A 773 4.99 5.14 26.02
C MET A 773 5.73 4.42 27.15
N ASP A 774 5.71 4.97 28.35
CA ASP A 774 6.14 4.23 29.54
C ASP A 774 5.14 3.10 29.85
N GLN A 775 5.64 2.06 30.52
CA GLN A 775 4.78 1.00 31.04
C GLN A 775 3.77 1.61 32.04
N ASN A 776 2.52 1.13 32.00
CA ASN A 776 1.53 1.53 32.99
C ASN A 776 1.98 1.15 34.43
N ASN A 777 1.55 1.89 35.44
CA ASN A 777 1.86 1.58 36.84
C ASN A 777 1.37 0.18 37.25
N ASN A 778 0.25 -0.28 36.70
CA ASN A 778 -0.18 -1.66 36.80
C ASN A 778 0.40 -2.44 35.61
N PRO A 779 1.32 -3.38 35.81
CA PRO A 779 1.98 -4.08 34.70
C PRO A 779 1.04 -4.93 33.85
N TYR A 780 -0.12 -5.34 34.38
CA TYR A 780 -1.13 -6.10 33.64
C TYR A 780 -1.83 -5.26 32.54
N ASP A 781 -1.75 -3.94 32.65
CA ASP A 781 -2.37 -3.02 31.70
C ASP A 781 -1.44 -2.64 30.53
N SER A 782 -0.24 -3.23 30.47
CA SER A 782 0.74 -3.09 29.37
C SER A 782 1.06 -4.45 28.73
N PRO A 783 0.13 -5.10 28.02
CA PRO A 783 0.30 -6.48 27.56
C PRO A 783 1.28 -6.64 26.39
N VAL A 784 1.73 -5.55 25.80
CA VAL A 784 2.65 -5.54 24.66
C VAL A 784 3.80 -4.57 24.92
N MET A 785 5.00 -5.11 25.10
CA MET A 785 6.19 -4.38 25.52
C MET A 785 7.35 -4.60 24.55
N TYR A 786 8.03 -3.53 24.13
CA TYR A 786 9.29 -3.66 23.38
C TYR A 786 10.36 -4.36 24.23
N THR A 787 11.20 -5.16 23.55
CA THR A 787 12.27 -5.93 24.20
C THR A 787 13.44 -5.05 24.62
N GLU A 788 14.44 -5.63 25.29
CA GLU A 788 15.72 -4.96 25.63
C GLU A 788 16.54 -4.54 24.41
N ASN A 789 16.48 -5.35 23.32
CA ASN A 789 17.14 -5.08 22.05
C ASN A 789 16.12 -5.23 20.93
N PRO A 790 15.21 -4.27 20.77
CA PRO A 790 14.01 -4.49 19.96
C PRO A 790 14.25 -4.38 18.44
N LEU A 791 15.29 -3.70 17.96
CA LEU A 791 15.50 -3.49 16.52
C LEU A 791 15.73 -4.82 15.79
N GLN A 792 14.83 -5.14 14.86
CA GLN A 792 14.89 -6.33 14.00
C GLN A 792 15.34 -6.01 12.57
N SER A 793 15.05 -4.81 12.07
CA SER A 793 15.45 -4.31 10.75
C SER A 793 15.11 -2.83 10.66
N GLY A 794 15.87 -2.05 9.88
CA GLY A 794 15.57 -0.65 9.64
C GLY A 794 16.57 0.31 10.28
N TYR A 795 16.47 1.57 9.85
CA TYR A 795 17.26 2.67 10.40
C TYR A 795 16.70 3.12 11.75
N LEU A 796 17.58 3.21 12.73
CA LEU A 796 17.25 3.75 14.06
C LEU A 796 18.25 4.83 14.42
N TYR A 797 17.76 6.05 14.59
CA TYR A 797 18.58 7.15 15.10
C TYR A 797 19.18 6.78 16.45
N ARG A 798 20.48 7.01 16.60
CA ARG A 798 21.26 6.60 17.80
C ARG A 798 20.65 7.07 19.12
N GLY A 799 20.06 8.29 19.14
CA GLY A 799 19.44 8.87 20.34
C GLY A 799 18.19 8.12 20.82
N TYR A 800 17.55 7.33 19.95
CA TYR A 800 16.36 6.56 20.33
C TYR A 800 16.68 5.12 20.78
N LYS A 801 17.91 4.64 20.58
CA LYS A 801 18.30 3.27 20.88
C LYS A 801 17.99 2.85 22.33
N ASP A 802 18.22 3.75 23.29
CA ASP A 802 17.95 3.47 24.70
C ASP A 802 16.54 3.90 25.11
N VAL A 803 15.94 4.84 24.40
CA VAL A 803 14.59 5.33 24.69
C VAL A 803 13.52 4.27 24.43
N VAL A 804 13.66 3.50 23.33
CA VAL A 804 12.65 2.48 22.93
C VAL A 804 12.66 1.25 23.82
N LYS A 805 13.76 0.96 24.52
CA LYS A 805 13.90 -0.24 25.37
C LYS A 805 12.84 -0.30 26.43
N LYS A 806 12.14 -1.44 26.52
CA LYS A 806 11.13 -1.69 27.57
C LYS A 806 10.01 -0.66 27.62
N THR A 807 9.73 0.04 26.52
CA THR A 807 8.54 0.88 26.43
C THR A 807 7.32 0.05 26.03
N ALA A 808 6.12 0.54 26.36
CA ALA A 808 4.89 -0.12 25.99
C ALA A 808 4.51 0.20 24.55
N ALA A 809 4.16 -0.81 23.77
CA ALA A 809 3.52 -0.64 22.47
C ALA A 809 2.01 -0.46 22.62
N ILE A 810 1.40 -1.10 23.64
CA ILE A 810 -0.01 -0.96 23.96
C ILE A 810 -0.18 -0.79 25.47
N ASN A 811 -0.95 0.24 25.86
CA ASN A 811 -1.41 0.47 27.21
C ASN A 811 -2.94 0.51 27.27
N ILE A 812 -3.51 0.15 28.42
CA ILE A 812 -4.95 0.15 28.66
C ILE A 812 -5.26 0.93 29.93
N ASP A 813 -6.22 1.84 29.84
CA ASP A 813 -6.73 2.62 30.97
C ASP A 813 -8.22 2.40 31.17
N GLY A 814 -8.64 2.28 32.44
CA GLY A 814 -10.03 2.22 32.82
C GLY A 814 -10.62 3.62 33.01
N VAL A 815 -11.82 3.85 32.47
CA VAL A 815 -12.60 5.07 32.68
C VAL A 815 -14.03 4.66 33.02
N GLY A 816 -14.40 4.72 34.29
CA GLY A 816 -15.67 4.17 34.75
C GLY A 816 -15.77 2.67 34.46
N ARG A 817 -16.77 2.25 33.67
CA ARG A 817 -16.95 0.85 33.27
C ARG A 817 -16.27 0.53 31.91
N GLY A 818 -15.86 1.56 31.21
CA GLY A 818 -15.25 1.40 29.87
C GLY A 818 -13.74 1.45 29.90
N LYS A 819 -13.15 1.41 28.71
CA LYS A 819 -11.71 1.27 28.50
C LYS A 819 -11.20 2.14 27.39
N VAL A 820 -9.98 2.64 27.55
CA VAL A 820 -9.18 3.29 26.52
C VAL A 820 -7.97 2.40 26.23
N ILE A 821 -7.85 1.94 25.00
CA ILE A 821 -6.73 1.13 24.52
C ILE A 821 -5.86 2.03 23.65
N SER A 822 -4.69 2.38 24.14
CA SER A 822 -3.70 3.24 23.49
C SER A 822 -2.66 2.38 22.80
N MET A 823 -2.58 2.48 21.46
CA MET A 823 -1.61 1.81 20.60
C MET A 823 -0.65 2.86 20.04
N VAL A 824 0.65 2.76 20.33
CA VAL A 824 1.60 3.81 19.97
C VAL A 824 2.04 3.71 18.50
N ASP A 825 1.71 2.61 17.82
CA ASP A 825 2.08 2.34 16.44
C ASP A 825 0.88 1.94 15.59
N ASN A 826 1.05 2.05 14.27
CA ASN A 826 0.08 1.57 13.30
C ASN A 826 0.19 0.04 13.14
N LEU A 827 -0.73 -0.70 13.75
CA LEU A 827 -0.73 -2.17 13.74
C LEU A 827 -1.23 -2.79 12.42
N ASN A 828 -1.65 -1.97 11.45
CA ASN A 828 -2.19 -2.42 10.17
C ASN A 828 -1.54 -1.70 8.97
N PHE A 829 -0.32 -1.23 9.14
CA PHE A 829 0.40 -0.40 8.18
C PHE A 829 0.30 -0.92 6.74
N ARG A 830 -0.18 -0.06 5.84
CA ARG A 830 -0.32 -0.30 4.40
C ARG A 830 -1.01 -1.63 4.05
N ALA A 831 -1.92 -2.11 4.91
CA ALA A 831 -2.70 -3.35 4.77
C ALA A 831 -1.88 -4.64 4.57
N PHE A 832 -0.56 -4.61 4.63
CA PHE A 832 0.27 -5.81 4.58
C PHE A 832 0.84 -6.23 5.94
N TRP A 833 0.66 -5.41 6.99
CA TRP A 833 1.12 -5.73 8.34
C TRP A 833 0.15 -6.67 9.07
N LEU A 834 0.00 -7.90 8.53
CA LEU A 834 -0.97 -8.89 9.07
C LEU A 834 -0.54 -9.49 10.41
N GLY A 835 0.76 -9.43 10.74
CA GLY A 835 1.30 -9.97 11.97
C GLY A 835 0.78 -9.29 13.24
N THR A 836 0.39 -8.02 13.16
CA THR A 836 -0.09 -7.23 14.31
C THR A 836 -1.57 -6.84 14.23
N SER A 837 -2.18 -6.84 13.03
CA SER A 837 -3.57 -6.41 12.84
C SER A 837 -4.60 -7.22 13.65
N LYS A 838 -4.29 -8.46 14.03
CA LYS A 838 -5.13 -9.28 14.94
C LYS A 838 -5.27 -8.63 16.32
N MET A 839 -4.24 -7.98 16.86
CA MET A 839 -4.34 -7.28 18.16
C MET A 839 -5.35 -6.13 18.08
N PHE A 840 -5.38 -5.43 16.95
CA PHE A 840 -6.38 -4.39 16.71
C PHE A 840 -7.81 -4.98 16.71
N MET A 841 -8.02 -6.09 16.00
CA MET A 841 -9.33 -6.76 15.99
C MET A 841 -9.68 -7.36 17.37
N ASN A 842 -8.71 -7.79 18.14
CA ASN A 842 -8.92 -8.21 19.54
C ASN A 842 -9.40 -7.04 20.40
N ALA A 843 -8.91 -5.83 20.21
CA ALA A 843 -9.43 -4.64 20.88
C ALA A 843 -10.90 -4.39 20.52
N VAL A 844 -11.29 -4.60 19.26
CA VAL A 844 -12.67 -4.44 18.76
C VAL A 844 -13.62 -5.49 19.35
N PHE A 845 -13.21 -6.78 19.45
CA PHE A 845 -14.08 -7.86 19.90
C PHE A 845 -14.00 -8.13 21.41
N PHE A 846 -12.86 -7.91 22.03
CA PHE A 846 -12.57 -8.34 23.40
C PHE A 846 -12.25 -7.19 24.35
N GLY A 847 -12.26 -5.94 23.88
CA GLY A 847 -11.96 -4.78 24.74
C GLY A 847 -12.86 -4.70 25.97
N ASP A 848 -14.13 -5.09 25.87
CA ASP A 848 -15.09 -5.03 26.98
C ASP A 848 -14.88 -6.15 28.04
N ILE A 849 -14.20 -7.24 27.72
CA ILE A 849 -13.91 -8.33 28.67
C ILE A 849 -12.57 -8.16 29.40
N ILE A 850 -11.73 -7.18 29.01
CA ILE A 850 -10.50 -6.88 29.73
C ILE A 850 -10.85 -6.44 31.15
N ARG A 851 -10.19 -7.02 32.14
CA ARG A 851 -10.35 -6.67 33.57
C ARG A 851 -9.15 -5.82 33.99
N LEU A 852 -9.39 -4.63 34.53
CA LEU A 852 -8.39 -3.71 35.07
C LEU A 852 -8.47 -3.66 36.61
#